data_42a26836445a109790c3964ff59af07f
#
_entry.id   42a26836445a109790c3964ff59af07f
#
_cell.length_a   1.000
_cell.length_b   1.000
_cell.length_c   1.000
_cell.angle_alpha   90.00
_cell.angle_beta   90.00
_cell.angle_gamma   90.00
#
_symmetry.space_group_name_H-M   'P 1'
#
loop_
_entity.id
_entity.type
_entity.pdbx_description
1 polymer ?
#
loop_
_entity_poly.entity_id
_entity_poly.type
_entity_poly.pdbx_seq_one_letter_code
_entity_poly.pdbx_strand_id
1 'polypeptide(L)'
;MRGKVYKGILPNKIRKKMVIENKALESATRKKIDSILNNLGWKTDEESKDCNAFTEQPKTLEQKKKLRGKFPDYVLYESKTDNPIAIIEAKRKGQSLDKALSQAINLYAKPLNVPIVFVYDSTFVKTLDLRNDKELTIDGQILKELISEKRLLRFLKNGSNIEEVTPEIKYTREELIKIFDWANNLLRKEGLRNLDRFVEFANILFIKIVSEIEEDREENGLKRRLDKSICWESFADETDAKKMLNYINNSVLKEGLAKEYNHTDDIFQEKLKIKNPDSVKQIVNRLSTLKLINTESEIKGDAFEYFLKSLASGNDLGEYFTPRHIVKLMVDLLNPKFGETILDPFCGTGGFLIEAFREMKEGINEEDKKLMKRLKEISLFGVELTDTYKIAKMNMIITGDGHNNIVQSDTAKREYWDKIIDNEKNKEVINEMKEIKENGFNVILSNIPYAQKTDYGKNYPIPSNNGDSIFIQNIILSLAENGRCGVIVPEGFLFRRELKSTRQYLLENCSLDAIISLPSGVFMPYTGVKTDILIFTKGKPTKKVWFFKVDNDGFGLNVGRKRINGKNDIDLLLEIWNTKEVTNNSWFSDIDEIKKNDWGLLLRKEMEKTEDKNENPKLILKRVLEMEEKISLELKNLQKLI
;
A
#
# COMPACT_ATOMS: atom_id res chain seq x y z
N MET A 1 5.44 61.40 18.61
CA MET A 1 5.99 60.60 19.72
C MET A 1 6.75 59.42 19.17
N ARG A 2 8.07 59.35 19.39
CA ARG A 2 8.97 58.34 18.82
C ARG A 2 8.96 57.13 19.77
N GLY A 3 8.51 55.96 19.28
CA GLY A 3 8.59 54.68 19.98
C GLY A 3 9.98 54.09 19.91
N LYS A 4 10.65 53.94 21.05
CA LYS A 4 11.94 53.25 21.18
C LYS A 4 11.75 51.73 21.07
N VAL A 5 12.41 51.14 20.11
CA VAL A 5 12.56 49.66 20.00
C VAL A 5 13.60 49.19 21.01
N TYR A 6 13.19 48.47 22.05
CA TYR A 6 14.10 47.83 23.00
C TYR A 6 14.71 46.58 22.33
N LYS A 7 16.00 46.66 22.00
CA LYS A 7 16.83 45.47 21.71
C LYS A 7 17.16 44.79 23.06
N GLY A 8 16.40 43.79 23.45
CA GLY A 8 16.68 42.93 24.59
C GLY A 8 17.91 42.07 24.34
N ILE A 9 18.99 42.32 25.05
CA ILE A 9 20.19 41.45 25.08
C ILE A 9 19.85 40.26 25.99
N LEU A 10 19.71 39.06 25.39
CA LEU A 10 19.50 37.83 26.16
C LEU A 10 20.69 37.52 27.08
N PRO A 11 20.45 37.04 28.32
CA PRO A 11 21.49 36.71 29.29
C PRO A 11 22.48 35.68 28.73
N ASN A 12 23.76 35.81 29.05
CA ASN A 12 24.85 34.96 28.56
C ASN A 12 24.65 33.45 28.81
N LYS A 13 23.94 33.05 29.87
CA LYS A 13 23.59 31.66 30.15
C LYS A 13 22.59 31.07 29.12
N ILE A 14 21.61 31.88 28.70
CA ILE A 14 20.63 31.47 27.68
C ILE A 14 21.28 31.40 26.31
N ARG A 15 22.19 32.32 25.96
CA ARG A 15 23.00 32.25 24.74
C ARG A 15 23.87 30.99 24.69
N LYS A 16 24.58 30.63 25.78
CA LYS A 16 25.38 29.41 25.86
C LYS A 16 24.53 28.14 25.70
N LYS A 17 23.36 28.08 26.35
CA LYS A 17 22.44 26.95 26.26
C LYS A 17 21.88 26.79 24.83
N MET A 18 21.47 27.87 24.18
CA MET A 18 21.02 27.87 22.79
C MET A 18 22.13 27.47 21.81
N VAL A 19 23.39 27.83 22.07
CA VAL A 19 24.54 27.43 21.22
C VAL A 19 24.83 25.94 21.36
N ILE A 20 24.69 25.36 22.55
CA ILE A 20 24.91 23.95 22.81
C ILE A 20 23.77 23.10 22.17
N GLU A 21 22.50 23.51 22.34
CA GLU A 21 21.35 22.88 21.71
C GLU A 21 21.42 22.96 20.17
N ASN A 22 21.88 24.09 19.64
CA ASN A 22 22.06 24.28 18.20
C ASN A 22 23.13 23.34 17.60
N LYS A 23 24.25 23.14 18.31
CA LYS A 23 25.32 22.20 17.87
C LYS A 23 24.84 20.74 17.92
N ALA A 24 24.05 20.37 18.92
CA ALA A 24 23.49 19.02 19.03
C ALA A 24 22.52 18.70 17.89
N LEU A 25 21.70 19.67 17.45
CA LEU A 25 20.76 19.50 16.34
C LEU A 25 21.45 19.43 14.96
N GLU A 26 22.53 20.17 14.74
CA GLU A 26 23.35 20.06 13.52
C GLU A 26 24.10 18.73 13.48
N SER A 27 24.60 18.26 14.63
CA SER A 27 25.21 16.93 14.75
C SER A 27 24.23 15.80 14.41
N ALA A 28 22.94 15.94 14.76
CA ALA A 28 21.90 14.98 14.37
C ALA A 28 21.67 14.95 12.85
N THR A 29 21.67 16.13 12.21
CA THR A 29 21.54 16.23 10.73
C THR A 29 22.74 15.58 10.05
N ARG A 30 23.96 15.78 10.53
CA ARG A 30 25.17 15.14 9.98
C ARG A 30 25.11 13.62 10.06
N LYS A 31 24.73 13.05 11.22
CA LYS A 31 24.55 11.59 11.35
C LYS A 31 23.54 11.04 10.33
N LYS A 32 22.52 11.81 10.00
CA LYS A 32 21.56 11.42 8.99
C LYS A 32 22.18 11.46 7.59
N ILE A 33 22.97 12.49 7.28
CA ILE A 33 23.73 12.57 6.02
C ILE A 33 24.67 11.39 5.89
N ASP A 34 25.45 11.03 6.94
CA ASP A 34 26.34 9.86 6.94
C ASP A 34 25.60 8.58 6.55
N SER A 35 24.43 8.36 7.16
CA SER A 35 23.59 7.20 6.84
C SER A 35 23.13 7.20 5.38
N ILE A 36 22.69 8.36 4.87
CA ILE A 36 22.24 8.50 3.48
C ILE A 36 23.40 8.27 2.51
N LEU A 37 24.55 8.90 2.73
CA LEU A 37 25.73 8.75 1.87
C LEU A 37 26.21 7.31 1.81
N ASN A 38 26.27 6.62 2.95
CA ASN A 38 26.63 5.19 2.99
C ASN A 38 25.62 4.31 2.24
N ASN A 39 24.32 4.61 2.34
CA ASN A 39 23.27 3.90 1.61
C ASN A 39 23.34 4.13 0.09
N LEU A 40 23.77 5.32 -0.32
CA LEU A 40 23.97 5.69 -1.74
C LEU A 40 25.32 5.19 -2.30
N GLY A 41 26.08 4.45 -1.51
CA GLY A 41 27.36 3.85 -1.94
C GLY A 41 28.58 4.74 -1.83
N TRP A 42 28.45 5.95 -1.26
CA TRP A 42 29.59 6.80 -0.93
C TRP A 42 30.44 6.15 0.15
N LYS A 43 31.77 6.31 0.07
CA LYS A 43 32.72 5.78 1.03
C LYS A 43 33.12 6.88 2.02
N THR A 44 32.56 6.81 3.22
CA THR A 44 32.74 7.84 4.29
C THR A 44 33.83 7.50 5.30
N ASP A 45 34.45 6.31 5.20
CA ASP A 45 35.57 5.93 6.06
C ASP A 45 36.85 6.58 5.57
N GLU A 46 37.26 7.66 6.25
CA GLU A 46 38.44 8.46 5.89
C GLU A 46 39.78 7.72 6.03
N GLU A 47 39.81 6.60 6.76
CA GLU A 47 41.01 5.73 6.88
C GLU A 47 41.12 4.79 5.66
N SER A 48 40.06 4.62 4.90
CA SER A 48 40.04 3.80 3.70
C SER A 48 40.65 4.53 2.50
N LYS A 49 41.48 3.81 1.72
CA LYS A 49 42.03 4.32 0.45
C LYS A 49 40.96 4.67 -0.60
N ASP A 50 39.79 4.08 -0.47
CA ASP A 50 38.65 4.28 -1.39
C ASP A 50 37.69 5.36 -0.89
N CYS A 51 38.01 6.10 0.18
CA CYS A 51 37.20 7.18 0.68
C CYS A 51 36.96 8.26 -0.39
N ASN A 52 35.70 8.59 -0.64
CA ASN A 52 35.31 9.64 -1.60
C ASN A 52 34.27 10.63 -1.04
N ALA A 53 33.93 10.53 0.24
CA ALA A 53 33.10 11.50 0.96
C ALA A 53 33.82 11.89 2.27
N PHE A 54 34.42 13.06 2.28
CA PHE A 54 35.22 13.58 3.39
C PHE A 54 34.40 14.53 4.25
N THR A 55 34.49 14.39 5.58
CA THR A 55 33.80 15.24 6.56
C THR A 55 34.73 16.36 7.06
N GLU A 56 34.17 17.58 7.16
CA GLU A 56 34.81 18.76 7.75
C GLU A 56 36.20 19.16 7.15
N GLN A 57 36.80 18.32 6.32
CA GLN A 57 38.10 18.61 5.69
C GLN A 57 38.15 18.11 4.25
N PRO A 58 38.70 18.87 3.32
CA PRO A 58 38.99 18.38 1.98
C PRO A 58 40.18 17.41 2.00
N LYS A 59 40.25 16.57 0.97
CA LYS A 59 41.22 15.46 0.85
C LYS A 59 42.66 15.90 0.81
N THR A 60 42.99 17.02 0.12
CA THR A 60 44.37 17.43 -0.10
C THR A 60 44.77 18.68 0.69
N LEU A 61 46.07 18.78 1.02
CA LEU A 61 46.63 19.95 1.73
C LEU A 61 46.45 21.26 0.93
N GLU A 62 46.51 21.21 -0.38
CA GLU A 62 46.30 22.37 -1.25
C GLU A 62 44.86 22.88 -1.14
N GLN A 63 43.88 21.98 -1.17
CA GLN A 63 42.47 22.29 -1.00
C GLN A 63 42.21 22.88 0.40
N LYS A 64 42.83 22.32 1.46
CA LYS A 64 42.76 22.87 2.82
C LYS A 64 43.24 24.33 2.89
N LYS A 65 44.36 24.65 2.22
CA LYS A 65 44.90 26.02 2.16
C LYS A 65 43.94 26.98 1.47
N LYS A 66 43.25 26.55 0.38
CA LYS A 66 42.28 27.37 -0.35
C LYS A 66 41.08 27.77 0.52
N LEU A 67 40.68 26.96 1.47
CA LEU A 67 39.55 27.21 2.37
C LEU A 67 39.89 28.13 3.58
N ARG A 68 41.15 28.48 3.81
CA ARG A 68 41.59 29.44 4.85
C ARG A 68 41.01 29.14 6.24
N GLY A 69 40.96 27.87 6.64
CA GLY A 69 40.46 27.44 7.95
C GLY A 69 38.91 27.38 8.09
N LYS A 70 38.17 27.53 7.01
CA LYS A 70 36.74 27.31 6.97
C LYS A 70 36.47 26.03 6.18
N PHE A 71 35.63 25.15 6.70
CA PHE A 71 35.42 23.84 6.09
C PHE A 71 33.90 23.58 5.91
N PRO A 72 33.48 22.97 4.79
CA PRO A 72 32.09 22.48 4.61
C PRO A 72 31.84 21.27 5.48
N ASP A 73 30.58 20.89 5.65
CA ASP A 73 30.25 19.67 6.36
C ASP A 73 30.73 18.41 5.62
N TYR A 74 30.57 18.37 4.29
CA TYR A 74 31.11 17.28 3.45
C TYR A 74 31.65 17.80 2.13
N VAL A 75 32.71 17.12 1.64
CA VAL A 75 33.24 17.27 0.27
C VAL A 75 33.17 15.91 -0.40
N LEU A 76 32.45 15.82 -1.50
CA LEU A 76 32.32 14.60 -2.30
C LEU A 76 33.30 14.62 -3.47
N TYR A 77 33.97 13.52 -3.70
CA TYR A 77 34.97 13.36 -4.73
C TYR A 77 34.59 12.31 -5.75
N GLU A 78 35.01 12.49 -6.98
CA GLU A 78 34.98 11.43 -7.98
C GLU A 78 35.91 10.28 -7.52
N SER A 79 35.42 9.06 -7.54
CA SER A 79 36.12 7.88 -7.05
C SER A 79 37.49 7.74 -7.67
N LYS A 80 38.49 7.43 -6.83
CA LYS A 80 39.91 7.26 -7.20
C LYS A 80 40.61 8.52 -7.73
N THR A 81 40.00 9.70 -7.55
CA THR A 81 40.59 10.99 -7.94
C THR A 81 40.67 11.93 -6.74
N ASP A 82 41.35 13.08 -6.91
CA ASP A 82 41.34 14.19 -5.98
C ASP A 82 40.45 15.36 -6.48
N ASN A 83 39.57 15.07 -7.43
CA ASN A 83 38.68 16.05 -8.01
C ASN A 83 37.37 16.15 -7.16
N PRO A 84 37.15 17.27 -6.45
CA PRO A 84 35.93 17.46 -5.68
C PRO A 84 34.76 17.81 -6.64
N ILE A 85 33.67 17.05 -6.55
CA ILE A 85 32.52 17.17 -7.47
C ILE A 85 31.28 17.77 -6.83
N ALA A 86 31.15 17.67 -5.50
CA ALA A 86 30.07 18.33 -4.79
C ALA A 86 30.44 18.69 -3.34
N ILE A 87 29.69 19.65 -2.80
CA ILE A 87 29.71 20.03 -1.39
C ILE A 87 28.33 19.80 -0.79
N ILE A 88 28.28 19.31 0.45
CA ILE A 88 27.06 19.26 1.25
C ILE A 88 27.26 20.12 2.49
N GLU A 89 26.31 21.02 2.72
CA GLU A 89 26.20 21.84 3.94
C GLU A 89 24.99 21.40 4.74
N ALA A 90 25.20 20.95 5.96
CA ALA A 90 24.14 20.52 6.88
C ALA A 90 23.58 21.71 7.64
N LYS A 91 22.26 21.75 7.77
CA LYS A 91 21.57 22.74 8.59
C LYS A 91 20.54 22.05 9.50
N ARG A 92 20.23 22.69 10.61
CA ARG A 92 19.11 22.23 11.44
C ARG A 92 17.78 22.53 10.76
N LYS A 93 16.80 21.70 11.02
CA LYS A 93 15.44 21.83 10.49
C LYS A 93 14.88 23.25 10.72
N GLY A 94 14.33 23.85 9.64
CA GLY A 94 13.70 25.16 9.68
C GLY A 94 14.64 26.37 9.54
N GLN A 95 15.92 26.17 9.26
CA GLN A 95 16.83 27.25 8.86
C GLN A 95 16.67 27.61 7.37
N SER A 96 16.97 28.86 7.02
CA SER A 96 16.93 29.31 5.64
C SER A 96 17.98 28.60 4.79
N LEU A 97 17.55 27.72 3.89
CA LEU A 97 18.41 27.00 2.97
C LEU A 97 19.08 27.95 1.96
N ASP A 98 18.46 29.05 1.59
CA ASP A 98 19.03 30.04 0.66
C ASP A 98 20.26 30.74 1.23
N LYS A 99 20.21 31.10 2.51
CA LYS A 99 21.37 31.71 3.19
C LYS A 99 22.50 30.70 3.33
N ALA A 100 22.18 29.45 3.66
CA ALA A 100 23.14 28.38 3.76
C ALA A 100 23.78 28.06 2.40
N LEU A 101 22.98 28.03 1.33
CA LEU A 101 23.44 27.83 -0.04
C LEU A 101 24.44 28.94 -0.45
N SER A 102 24.07 30.22 -0.22
CA SER A 102 24.96 31.36 -0.52
C SER A 102 26.26 31.29 0.28
N GLN A 103 26.21 30.81 1.53
CA GLN A 103 27.38 30.58 2.36
C GLN A 103 28.26 29.47 1.78
N ALA A 104 27.68 28.30 1.48
CA ALA A 104 28.41 27.16 0.94
C ALA A 104 29.09 27.47 -0.39
N ILE A 105 28.42 28.25 -1.26
CA ILE A 105 28.97 28.71 -2.54
C ILE A 105 30.22 29.58 -2.33
N ASN A 106 30.11 30.63 -1.52
CA ASN A 106 31.17 31.62 -1.42
C ASN A 106 32.36 31.17 -0.56
N LEU A 107 32.11 30.38 0.48
CA LEU A 107 33.14 29.94 1.40
C LEU A 107 33.86 28.66 0.97
N TYR A 108 33.17 27.79 0.21
CA TYR A 108 33.68 26.45 -0.07
C TYR A 108 33.70 26.09 -1.56
N ALA A 109 32.55 26.18 -2.26
CA ALA A 109 32.47 25.71 -3.62
C ALA A 109 33.34 26.52 -4.60
N LYS A 110 33.25 27.84 -4.58
CA LYS A 110 34.11 28.71 -5.41
C LYS A 110 35.62 28.55 -5.14
N PRO A 111 36.11 28.58 -3.87
CA PRO A 111 37.52 28.36 -3.58
C PRO A 111 38.04 27.00 -4.02
N LEU A 112 37.23 25.95 -3.94
CA LEU A 112 37.61 24.58 -4.34
C LEU A 112 37.30 24.28 -5.81
N ASN A 113 36.64 25.21 -6.53
CA ASN A 113 36.14 25.02 -7.90
C ASN A 113 35.23 23.81 -8.03
N VAL A 114 34.31 23.63 -7.03
CA VAL A 114 33.34 22.53 -7.00
C VAL A 114 32.10 22.95 -7.76
N PRO A 115 31.63 22.15 -8.71
CA PRO A 115 30.51 22.54 -9.58
C PRO A 115 29.14 22.45 -8.94
N ILE A 116 28.92 21.56 -7.95
CA ILE A 116 27.58 21.29 -7.40
C ILE A 116 27.58 21.51 -5.89
N VAL A 117 26.47 22.11 -5.40
CA VAL A 117 26.27 22.37 -3.97
C VAL A 117 24.92 21.82 -3.53
N PHE A 118 24.92 21.09 -2.44
CA PHE A 118 23.75 20.63 -1.71
C PHE A 118 23.65 21.34 -0.35
N VAL A 119 22.46 21.72 0.05
CA VAL A 119 22.16 22.14 1.42
C VAL A 119 21.05 21.25 1.96
N TYR A 120 21.23 20.64 3.11
CA TYR A 120 20.32 19.67 3.69
C TYR A 120 19.97 20.01 5.14
N ASP A 121 18.66 20.04 5.47
CA ASP A 121 18.19 20.36 6.83
C ASP A 121 17.50 19.18 7.53
N SER A 122 17.76 17.95 7.12
CA SER A 122 17.11 16.71 7.53
C SER A 122 15.69 16.48 7.00
N THR A 123 15.10 17.45 6.30
CA THR A 123 13.75 17.36 5.70
C THR A 123 13.78 17.75 4.23
N PHE A 124 14.52 18.81 3.90
CA PHE A 124 14.58 19.38 2.56
C PHE A 124 16.02 19.44 2.05
N VAL A 125 16.19 19.17 0.76
CA VAL A 125 17.42 19.39 0.02
C VAL A 125 17.23 20.59 -0.89
N LYS A 126 18.20 21.49 -0.91
CA LYS A 126 18.33 22.52 -1.93
C LYS A 126 19.63 22.32 -2.68
N THR A 127 19.58 22.42 -4.01
CA THR A 127 20.72 22.12 -4.88
C THR A 127 21.04 23.31 -5.78
N LEU A 128 22.29 23.42 -6.22
CA LEU A 128 22.68 24.38 -7.26
C LEU A 128 23.86 23.86 -8.08
N ASP A 129 23.74 23.94 -9.39
CA ASP A 129 24.83 23.76 -10.33
C ASP A 129 25.45 25.11 -10.66
N LEU A 130 26.66 25.33 -10.16
CA LEU A 130 27.37 26.60 -10.33
C LEU A 130 27.86 26.87 -11.76
N ARG A 131 27.81 25.89 -12.64
CA ARG A 131 28.23 26.05 -14.04
C ARG A 131 27.23 26.87 -14.87
N ASN A 132 25.94 26.83 -14.48
CA ASN A 132 24.85 27.47 -15.19
C ASN A 132 23.84 28.17 -14.26
N ASP A 133 24.10 28.20 -12.98
CA ASP A 133 23.29 28.84 -11.91
C ASP A 133 21.84 28.31 -11.86
N LYS A 134 21.68 26.99 -12.05
CA LYS A 134 20.37 26.30 -12.00
C LYS A 134 20.31 25.25 -10.92
N GLU A 135 19.13 25.06 -10.35
CA GLU A 135 18.87 23.91 -9.48
C GLU A 135 18.97 22.61 -10.30
N LEU A 136 19.40 21.53 -9.63
CA LEU A 136 19.41 20.22 -10.26
C LEU A 136 17.98 19.72 -10.43
N THR A 137 17.68 19.22 -11.62
CA THR A 137 16.36 18.67 -11.94
C THR A 137 16.52 17.30 -12.60
N ILE A 138 15.60 16.38 -12.27
CA ILE A 138 15.43 15.11 -12.95
C ILE A 138 14.07 15.18 -13.65
N ASP A 139 14.04 14.97 -14.95
CA ASP A 139 12.83 15.07 -15.78
C ASP A 139 12.04 16.38 -15.57
N GLY A 140 12.77 17.48 -15.34
CA GLY A 140 12.21 18.80 -15.08
C GLY A 140 11.69 19.03 -13.66
N GLN A 141 11.74 18.03 -12.77
CA GLN A 141 11.40 18.18 -11.36
C GLN A 141 12.64 18.49 -10.53
N ILE A 142 12.51 19.45 -9.59
CA ILE A 142 13.61 19.84 -8.69
C ILE A 142 14.02 18.65 -7.84
N LEU A 143 15.32 18.36 -7.81
CA LEU A 143 15.90 17.30 -7.00
C LEU A 143 15.73 17.60 -5.49
N LYS A 144 15.10 16.69 -4.78
CA LYS A 144 14.76 16.84 -3.34
C LYS A 144 15.52 15.89 -2.41
N GLU A 145 16.52 15.17 -2.92
CA GLU A 145 17.30 14.16 -2.18
C GLU A 145 18.78 14.27 -2.48
N LEU A 146 19.62 13.66 -1.61
CA LEU A 146 21.02 13.42 -1.91
C LEU A 146 21.12 12.22 -2.86
N ILE A 147 22.11 12.23 -3.75
CA ILE A 147 22.23 11.27 -4.84
C ILE A 147 23.56 10.51 -4.82
N SER A 148 23.60 9.36 -5.48
CA SER A 148 24.82 8.58 -5.66
C SER A 148 25.87 9.28 -6.54
N GLU A 149 27.14 8.86 -6.43
CA GLU A 149 28.22 9.36 -7.27
C GLU A 149 27.88 9.24 -8.76
N LYS A 150 27.34 8.09 -9.18
CA LYS A 150 26.97 7.83 -10.60
C LYS A 150 25.93 8.83 -11.13
N ARG A 151 24.91 9.15 -10.34
CA ARG A 151 23.91 10.18 -10.68
C ARG A 151 24.55 11.57 -10.70
N LEU A 152 25.41 11.89 -9.75
CA LEU A 152 26.11 13.16 -9.69
C LEU A 152 27.01 13.36 -10.92
N LEU A 153 27.75 12.33 -11.33
CA LEU A 153 28.57 12.36 -12.55
C LEU A 153 27.73 12.54 -13.82
N ARG A 154 26.50 12.03 -13.86
CA ARG A 154 25.56 12.31 -14.98
C ARG A 154 25.21 13.80 -15.05
N PHE A 155 24.93 14.46 -13.92
CA PHE A 155 24.72 15.92 -13.90
C PHE A 155 25.95 16.67 -14.36
N LEU A 156 27.13 16.22 -14.00
CA LEU A 156 28.38 16.84 -14.45
C LEU A 156 28.58 16.71 -15.97
N LYS A 157 28.15 15.61 -16.56
CA LYS A 157 28.29 15.33 -18.00
C LYS A 157 27.18 15.98 -18.83
N ASN A 158 25.94 15.96 -18.35
CA ASN A 158 24.75 16.28 -19.15
C ASN A 158 24.12 17.65 -18.79
N GLY A 159 24.59 18.32 -17.73
CA GLY A 159 24.07 19.60 -17.25
C GLY A 159 23.13 19.46 -16.05
N SER A 160 22.52 20.55 -15.62
CA SER A 160 21.69 20.62 -14.42
C SER A 160 20.31 19.98 -14.55
N ASN A 161 19.91 19.59 -15.73
CA ASN A 161 18.76 18.74 -15.98
C ASN A 161 19.26 17.44 -16.60
N ILE A 162 19.06 16.32 -15.92
CA ILE A 162 19.23 15.02 -16.54
C ILE A 162 17.85 14.48 -16.84
N GLU A 163 17.64 14.14 -18.09
CA GLU A 163 16.62 13.16 -18.42
C GLU A 163 17.15 11.81 -17.95
N GLU A 164 16.42 11.11 -17.11
CA GLU A 164 16.75 9.72 -16.87
C GLU A 164 16.69 9.03 -18.22
N VAL A 165 17.83 8.48 -18.68
CA VAL A 165 18.07 8.02 -20.06
C VAL A 165 17.35 6.72 -20.43
N THR A 166 16.33 6.39 -19.72
CA THR A 166 15.18 5.66 -20.20
C THR A 166 14.07 6.71 -20.33
N PRO A 167 13.45 6.91 -21.51
CA PRO A 167 12.16 7.53 -21.50
C PRO A 167 11.37 6.74 -20.44
N GLU A 168 10.95 7.38 -19.36
CA GLU A 168 9.88 6.85 -18.54
C GLU A 168 8.71 6.71 -19.50
N ILE A 169 8.62 5.56 -20.14
CA ILE A 169 7.39 5.13 -20.76
C ILE A 169 6.50 4.89 -19.54
N LYS A 170 5.83 5.96 -19.07
CA LYS A 170 4.78 5.86 -18.08
C LYS A 170 3.66 5.10 -18.76
N TYR A 171 3.64 3.80 -18.54
CA TYR A 171 2.53 2.99 -19.03
C TYR A 171 1.27 3.45 -18.33
N THR A 172 0.31 3.82 -19.15
CA THR A 172 -1.04 4.06 -18.64
C THR A 172 -1.62 2.74 -18.14
N ARG A 173 -2.57 2.82 -17.24
CA ARG A 173 -3.32 1.66 -16.75
C ARG A 173 -3.89 0.84 -17.93
N GLU A 174 -4.40 1.51 -18.96
CA GLU A 174 -4.99 0.91 -20.16
C GLU A 174 -3.98 0.13 -21.01
N GLU A 175 -2.73 0.59 -21.08
CA GLU A 175 -1.67 -0.11 -21.81
C GLU A 175 -1.25 -1.39 -21.10
N LEU A 176 -1.09 -1.36 -19.77
CA LEU A 176 -0.81 -2.56 -18.98
C LEU A 176 -1.95 -3.56 -19.07
N ILE A 177 -3.20 -3.11 -18.98
CA ILE A 177 -4.39 -3.94 -19.16
C ILE A 177 -4.37 -4.67 -20.50
N LYS A 178 -4.08 -3.97 -21.59
CA LYS A 178 -3.99 -4.59 -22.93
C LYS A 178 -2.93 -5.70 -23.01
N ILE A 179 -1.80 -5.49 -22.34
CA ILE A 179 -0.73 -6.50 -22.30
C ILE A 179 -1.17 -7.70 -21.49
N PHE A 180 -1.81 -7.49 -20.36
CA PHE A 180 -2.30 -8.55 -19.49
C PHE A 180 -3.44 -9.35 -20.13
N ASP A 181 -4.39 -8.70 -20.79
CA ASP A 181 -5.45 -9.36 -21.56
C ASP A 181 -4.88 -10.19 -22.71
N TRP A 182 -3.87 -9.66 -23.40
CA TRP A 182 -3.18 -10.41 -24.45
C TRP A 182 -2.51 -11.68 -23.90
N ALA A 183 -1.80 -11.58 -22.77
CA ALA A 183 -1.16 -12.71 -22.11
C ALA A 183 -2.20 -13.74 -21.63
N ASN A 184 -3.31 -13.29 -21.05
CA ASN A 184 -4.42 -14.15 -20.66
C ASN A 184 -4.98 -14.94 -21.85
N ASN A 185 -5.19 -14.25 -22.99
CA ASN A 185 -5.70 -14.88 -24.19
C ASN A 185 -4.70 -15.91 -24.78
N LEU A 186 -3.40 -15.62 -24.69
CA LEU A 186 -2.35 -16.55 -25.11
C LEU A 186 -2.38 -17.81 -24.23
N LEU A 187 -2.37 -17.66 -22.91
CA LEU A 187 -2.39 -18.76 -21.95
C LEU A 187 -3.69 -19.56 -21.97
N ARG A 188 -4.83 -18.91 -22.31
CA ARG A 188 -6.10 -19.62 -22.54
C ARG A 188 -6.02 -20.58 -23.74
N LYS A 189 -5.32 -20.21 -24.79
CA LYS A 189 -5.09 -21.10 -25.96
C LYS A 189 -4.25 -22.33 -25.62
N GLU A 190 -3.40 -22.22 -24.58
CA GLU A 190 -2.63 -23.36 -24.02
C GLU A 190 -3.49 -24.34 -23.21
N GLY A 191 -4.79 -24.03 -22.99
CA GLY A 191 -5.70 -24.88 -22.23
C GLY A 191 -5.55 -24.76 -20.71
N LEU A 192 -4.84 -23.74 -20.21
CA LEU A 192 -4.69 -23.50 -18.78
C LEU A 192 -6.01 -22.98 -18.16
N ARG A 193 -6.33 -23.46 -16.94
CA ARG A 193 -7.48 -22.97 -16.16
C ARG A 193 -7.23 -21.55 -15.68
N ASN A 194 -8.29 -20.86 -15.27
CA ASN A 194 -8.24 -19.46 -14.87
C ASN A 194 -7.14 -19.15 -13.84
N LEU A 195 -7.11 -19.90 -12.73
CA LEU A 195 -6.11 -19.72 -11.67
C LEU A 195 -4.69 -20.04 -12.16
N ASP A 196 -4.53 -21.14 -12.92
CA ASP A 196 -3.23 -21.51 -13.47
C ASP A 196 -2.68 -20.42 -14.41
N ARG A 197 -3.53 -19.84 -15.28
CA ARG A 197 -3.12 -18.72 -16.17
C ARG A 197 -2.60 -17.53 -15.37
N PHE A 198 -3.29 -17.22 -14.27
CA PHE A 198 -2.86 -16.15 -13.41
C PHE A 198 -1.49 -16.43 -12.78
N VAL A 199 -1.35 -17.59 -12.13
CA VAL A 199 -0.11 -17.97 -11.44
C VAL A 199 1.07 -18.02 -12.41
N GLU A 200 0.87 -18.57 -13.60
CA GLU A 200 1.91 -18.64 -14.63
C GLU A 200 2.38 -17.25 -15.09
N PHE A 201 1.42 -16.37 -15.41
CA PHE A 201 1.76 -15.02 -15.82
C PHE A 201 2.36 -14.20 -14.66
N ALA A 202 1.81 -14.34 -13.46
CA ALA A 202 2.31 -13.66 -12.26
C ALA A 202 3.76 -14.06 -11.93
N ASN A 203 4.12 -15.35 -12.07
CA ASN A 203 5.50 -15.80 -11.90
C ASN A 203 6.46 -15.12 -12.89
N ILE A 204 6.11 -15.05 -14.18
CA ILE A 204 6.94 -14.39 -15.18
C ILE A 204 7.03 -12.88 -14.93
N LEU A 205 5.91 -12.24 -14.61
CA LEU A 205 5.85 -10.82 -14.28
C LEU A 205 6.69 -10.51 -13.02
N PHE A 206 6.63 -11.39 -12.02
CA PHE A 206 7.39 -11.23 -10.80
C PHE A 206 8.90 -11.30 -11.05
N ILE A 207 9.37 -12.27 -11.86
CA ILE A 207 10.78 -12.32 -12.26
C ILE A 207 11.21 -10.99 -12.87
N LYS A 208 10.37 -10.39 -13.72
CA LYS A 208 10.64 -9.09 -14.34
C LYS A 208 10.75 -7.98 -13.32
N ILE A 209 9.79 -7.87 -12.40
CA ILE A 209 9.76 -6.81 -11.37
C ILE A 209 10.97 -6.93 -10.43
N VAL A 210 11.27 -8.12 -9.94
CA VAL A 210 12.40 -8.35 -9.04
C VAL A 210 13.73 -8.04 -9.74
N SER A 211 13.86 -8.41 -11.01
CA SER A 211 15.05 -8.11 -11.80
C SER A 211 15.25 -6.60 -11.98
N GLU A 212 14.17 -5.85 -12.23
CA GLU A 212 14.22 -4.39 -12.32
C GLU A 212 14.59 -3.74 -10.97
N ILE A 213 14.08 -4.28 -9.85
CA ILE A 213 14.46 -3.82 -8.50
C ILE A 213 15.96 -4.05 -8.27
N GLU A 214 16.49 -5.20 -8.66
CA GLU A 214 17.91 -5.50 -8.50
C GLU A 214 18.78 -4.67 -9.45
N GLU A 215 18.31 -4.36 -10.66
CA GLU A 215 18.95 -3.45 -11.60
C GLU A 215 19.00 -2.03 -11.02
N ASP A 216 17.89 -1.51 -10.51
CA ASP A 216 17.82 -0.21 -9.84
C ASP A 216 18.73 -0.13 -8.62
N ARG A 217 18.79 -1.19 -7.79
CA ARG A 217 19.74 -1.27 -6.66
C ARG A 217 21.18 -1.15 -7.14
N GLU A 218 21.57 -1.89 -8.18
CA GLU A 218 22.91 -1.83 -8.75
C GLU A 218 23.18 -0.45 -9.35
N GLU A 219 22.22 0.15 -10.04
CA GLU A 219 22.32 1.50 -10.60
C GLU A 219 22.50 2.58 -9.52
N ASN A 220 21.89 2.38 -8.35
CA ASN A 220 22.05 3.26 -7.19
C ASN A 220 23.28 2.92 -6.33
N GLY A 221 24.18 2.05 -6.80
CA GLY A 221 25.41 1.67 -6.09
C GLY A 221 25.21 0.68 -4.94
N LEU A 222 24.01 0.13 -4.76
CA LEU A 222 23.70 -0.87 -3.74
C LEU A 222 24.04 -2.28 -4.25
N LYS A 223 24.52 -3.15 -3.35
CA LYS A 223 24.75 -4.55 -3.70
C LYS A 223 23.43 -5.24 -4.05
N ARG A 224 23.42 -6.00 -5.16
CA ARG A 224 22.31 -6.89 -5.52
C ARG A 224 22.08 -7.92 -4.40
N ARG A 225 20.83 -8.27 -4.19
CA ARG A 225 20.41 -9.39 -3.32
C ARG A 225 20.42 -10.69 -4.09
N LEU A 226 19.93 -10.64 -5.34
CA LEU A 226 19.86 -11.78 -6.25
C LEU A 226 21.02 -11.74 -7.25
N ASP A 227 21.56 -12.90 -7.56
CA ASP A 227 22.59 -13.06 -8.59
C ASP A 227 22.01 -12.78 -9.98
N LYS A 228 22.82 -12.20 -10.88
CA LYS A 228 22.39 -11.88 -12.25
C LYS A 228 21.88 -13.10 -13.02
N SER A 229 22.40 -14.29 -12.72
CA SER A 229 22.01 -15.54 -13.39
C SER A 229 20.55 -15.93 -13.12
N ILE A 230 19.91 -15.40 -12.09
CA ILE A 230 18.50 -15.66 -11.79
C ILE A 230 17.58 -14.47 -12.11
N CYS A 231 18.13 -13.43 -12.75
CA CYS A 231 17.41 -12.23 -13.13
C CYS A 231 17.05 -12.23 -14.64
N TRP A 232 16.21 -11.29 -15.03
CA TRP A 232 15.64 -11.17 -16.38
C TRP A 232 16.69 -11.13 -17.49
N GLU A 233 17.76 -10.39 -17.26
CA GLU A 233 18.86 -10.20 -18.22
C GLU A 233 19.60 -11.50 -18.58
N SER A 234 19.47 -12.55 -17.78
CA SER A 234 20.16 -13.83 -18.03
C SER A 234 19.52 -14.67 -19.13
N PHE A 235 18.25 -14.42 -19.48
CA PHE A 235 17.52 -15.25 -20.44
C PHE A 235 16.67 -14.46 -21.46
N ALA A 236 16.45 -13.17 -21.23
CA ALA A 236 15.51 -12.37 -22.04
C ALA A 236 15.89 -12.32 -23.53
N ASP A 237 17.19 -12.34 -23.84
CA ASP A 237 17.73 -12.29 -25.20
C ASP A 237 17.96 -13.68 -25.82
N GLU A 238 17.59 -14.78 -25.13
CA GLU A 238 17.74 -16.13 -25.69
C GLU A 238 16.78 -16.31 -26.87
N THR A 239 17.36 -16.70 -28.01
CA THR A 239 16.63 -16.87 -29.27
C THR A 239 15.89 -18.21 -29.36
N ASP A 240 16.40 -19.26 -28.69
CA ASP A 240 15.78 -20.59 -28.63
C ASP A 240 14.75 -20.65 -27.49
N ALA A 241 13.47 -20.71 -27.84
CA ALA A 241 12.37 -20.77 -26.90
C ALA A 241 12.46 -21.95 -25.91
N LYS A 242 12.97 -23.12 -26.36
CA LYS A 242 13.14 -24.31 -25.50
C LYS A 242 14.23 -24.09 -24.47
N LYS A 243 15.37 -23.51 -24.89
CA LYS A 243 16.46 -23.16 -23.97
C LYS A 243 15.99 -22.12 -22.97
N MET A 244 15.28 -21.07 -23.40
CA MET A 244 14.68 -20.05 -22.53
C MET A 244 13.79 -20.68 -21.45
N LEU A 245 12.81 -21.52 -21.84
CA LEU A 245 11.90 -22.16 -20.88
C LEU A 245 12.65 -23.08 -19.91
N ASN A 246 13.61 -23.85 -20.39
CA ASN A 246 14.43 -24.72 -19.55
C ASN A 246 15.26 -23.91 -18.55
N TYR A 247 15.83 -22.80 -18.97
CA TYR A 247 16.60 -21.91 -18.09
C TYR A 247 15.71 -21.26 -17.02
N ILE A 248 14.56 -20.75 -17.41
CA ILE A 248 13.57 -20.18 -16.46
C ILE A 248 13.19 -21.22 -15.41
N ASN A 249 12.86 -22.45 -15.82
CA ASN A 249 12.41 -23.49 -14.89
C ASN A 249 13.53 -23.97 -13.95
N ASN A 250 14.71 -24.23 -14.46
CA ASN A 250 15.77 -24.89 -13.69
C ASN A 250 16.63 -23.87 -12.93
N SER A 251 17.05 -22.78 -13.58
CA SER A 251 17.98 -21.82 -12.99
C SER A 251 17.25 -20.69 -12.26
N VAL A 252 16.25 -20.07 -12.90
CA VAL A 252 15.58 -18.89 -12.31
C VAL A 252 14.57 -19.29 -11.23
N LEU A 253 13.64 -20.19 -11.55
CA LEU A 253 12.59 -20.58 -10.61
C LEU A 253 13.12 -21.54 -9.54
N LYS A 254 13.60 -22.71 -9.92
CA LYS A 254 13.96 -23.78 -8.99
C LYS A 254 15.19 -23.46 -8.16
N GLU A 255 16.33 -23.15 -8.80
CA GLU A 255 17.59 -22.92 -8.13
C GLU A 255 17.75 -21.47 -7.60
N GLY A 256 16.97 -20.52 -8.13
CA GLY A 256 16.98 -19.13 -7.77
C GLY A 256 15.83 -18.76 -6.82
N LEU A 257 14.71 -18.33 -7.38
CA LEU A 257 13.61 -17.71 -6.62
C LEU A 257 12.97 -18.66 -5.61
N ALA A 258 12.79 -19.94 -5.93
CA ALA A 258 12.24 -20.89 -4.97
C ALA A 258 13.14 -21.06 -3.75
N LYS A 259 14.46 -21.12 -3.93
CA LYS A 259 15.41 -21.18 -2.81
C LYS A 259 15.43 -19.91 -1.95
N GLU A 260 15.28 -18.76 -2.58
CA GLU A 260 15.34 -17.47 -1.88
C GLU A 260 14.03 -17.14 -1.15
N TYR A 261 12.89 -17.45 -1.76
CA TYR A 261 11.58 -17.02 -1.27
C TYR A 261 10.71 -18.14 -0.69
N ASN A 262 10.89 -19.42 -1.07
CA ASN A 262 10.13 -20.53 -0.53
C ASN A 262 10.83 -21.11 0.69
N HIS A 263 10.61 -20.54 1.86
CA HIS A 263 11.22 -21.08 3.09
C HIS A 263 10.37 -22.21 3.69
N THR A 264 9.04 -22.08 3.61
CA THR A 264 8.07 -23.03 4.20
C THR A 264 6.84 -23.23 3.32
N ASP A 265 6.53 -22.29 2.44
CA ASP A 265 5.40 -22.33 1.52
C ASP A 265 5.89 -22.16 0.07
N ASP A 266 5.37 -22.96 -0.85
CA ASP A 266 5.68 -22.92 -2.29
C ASP A 266 5.02 -21.69 -2.95
N ILE A 267 5.58 -20.48 -2.72
CA ILE A 267 5.12 -19.25 -3.39
C ILE A 267 5.42 -19.33 -4.87
N PHE A 268 6.67 -19.69 -5.18
CA PHE A 268 7.12 -19.91 -6.55
C PHE A 268 7.03 -21.39 -6.89
N GLN A 269 6.36 -21.68 -7.99
CA GLN A 269 6.43 -23.01 -8.56
C GLN A 269 7.86 -23.27 -9.02
N GLU A 270 8.39 -24.44 -8.74
CA GLU A 270 9.70 -24.86 -9.28
C GLU A 270 9.73 -24.91 -10.80
N LYS A 271 8.55 -24.91 -11.44
CA LYS A 271 8.42 -25.07 -12.89
C LYS A 271 7.12 -24.47 -13.39
N LEU A 272 7.19 -23.74 -14.51
CA LEU A 272 6.01 -23.28 -15.22
C LEU A 272 5.18 -24.45 -15.76
N LYS A 273 3.86 -24.34 -15.68
CA LYS A 273 2.89 -25.27 -16.27
C LYS A 273 2.70 -25.04 -17.78
N ILE A 274 3.19 -23.93 -18.32
CA ILE A 274 3.15 -23.61 -19.74
C ILE A 274 3.99 -24.64 -20.51
N LYS A 275 3.37 -25.38 -21.40
CA LYS A 275 4.03 -26.45 -22.14
C LYS A 275 4.71 -25.98 -23.45
N ASN A 276 4.14 -24.94 -24.07
CA ASN A 276 4.65 -24.40 -25.31
C ASN A 276 5.74 -23.34 -25.04
N PRO A 277 7.00 -23.63 -25.40
CA PRO A 277 8.10 -22.69 -25.19
C PRO A 277 7.90 -21.34 -25.91
N ASP A 278 7.27 -21.36 -27.09
CA ASP A 278 7.03 -20.13 -27.87
C ASP A 278 6.06 -19.17 -27.16
N SER A 279 5.11 -19.71 -26.40
CA SER A 279 4.21 -18.87 -25.60
C SER A 279 4.97 -18.15 -24.48
N VAL A 280 5.89 -18.84 -23.80
CA VAL A 280 6.77 -18.21 -22.79
C VAL A 280 7.63 -17.13 -23.42
N LYS A 281 8.28 -17.44 -24.55
CA LYS A 281 9.12 -16.48 -25.26
C LYS A 281 8.34 -15.23 -25.71
N GLN A 282 7.12 -15.40 -26.20
CA GLN A 282 6.27 -14.27 -26.57
C GLN A 282 5.95 -13.38 -25.36
N ILE A 283 5.64 -13.97 -24.19
CA ILE A 283 5.38 -13.23 -22.95
C ILE A 283 6.65 -12.50 -22.52
N VAL A 284 7.80 -13.16 -22.48
CA VAL A 284 9.09 -12.58 -22.13
C VAL A 284 9.42 -11.39 -23.04
N ASN A 285 9.33 -11.56 -24.36
CA ASN A 285 9.60 -10.49 -25.32
C ASN A 285 8.67 -9.28 -25.10
N ARG A 286 7.38 -9.53 -24.81
CA ARG A 286 6.41 -8.46 -24.58
C ARG A 286 6.69 -7.71 -23.28
N LEU A 287 7.05 -8.42 -22.20
CA LEU A 287 7.39 -7.82 -20.92
C LEU A 287 8.78 -7.14 -20.94
N SER A 288 9.71 -7.58 -21.79
CA SER A 288 11.03 -6.96 -21.94
C SER A 288 10.97 -5.51 -22.40
N THR A 289 9.89 -5.12 -23.09
CA THR A 289 9.67 -3.74 -23.51
C THR A 289 9.21 -2.82 -22.37
N LEU A 290 8.85 -3.39 -21.20
CA LEU A 290 8.31 -2.66 -20.07
C LEU A 290 9.41 -2.29 -19.06
N LYS A 291 9.26 -1.14 -18.40
CA LYS A 291 9.99 -0.73 -17.18
C LYS A 291 8.96 -0.54 -16.07
N LEU A 292 8.70 -1.60 -15.34
CA LEU A 292 7.61 -1.67 -14.35
C LEU A 292 7.97 -0.98 -13.04
N ILE A 293 9.26 -0.91 -12.68
CA ILE A 293 9.70 -0.28 -11.41
C ILE A 293 9.33 1.20 -11.35
N ASN A 294 9.40 1.89 -12.49
CA ASN A 294 9.10 3.32 -12.60
C ASN A 294 7.61 3.62 -12.74
N THR A 295 6.78 2.59 -12.92
CA THR A 295 5.33 2.74 -12.94
C THR A 295 4.82 2.90 -11.51
N GLU A 296 3.94 3.85 -11.27
CA GLU A 296 3.32 4.07 -9.95
C GLU A 296 2.74 2.77 -9.38
N SER A 297 2.98 2.52 -8.09
CA SER A 297 2.54 1.27 -7.42
C SER A 297 1.03 1.08 -7.53
N GLU A 298 0.26 2.18 -7.55
CA GLU A 298 -1.19 2.17 -7.73
C GLU A 298 -1.56 1.67 -9.13
N ILE A 299 -0.92 2.18 -10.19
CA ILE A 299 -1.18 1.78 -11.58
C ILE A 299 -0.84 0.30 -11.80
N LYS A 300 0.29 -0.17 -11.24
CA LYS A 300 0.68 -1.60 -11.27
C LYS A 300 -0.35 -2.45 -10.56
N GLY A 301 -0.73 -2.06 -9.35
CA GLY A 301 -1.73 -2.75 -8.55
C GLY A 301 -3.08 -2.83 -9.25
N ASP A 302 -3.54 -1.73 -9.84
CA ASP A 302 -4.79 -1.65 -10.57
C ASP A 302 -4.80 -2.50 -11.84
N ALA A 303 -3.71 -2.51 -12.61
CA ALA A 303 -3.58 -3.33 -13.80
C ALA A 303 -3.56 -4.82 -13.45
N PHE A 304 -2.87 -5.17 -12.36
CA PHE A 304 -2.81 -6.54 -11.86
C PHE A 304 -4.17 -7.01 -11.32
N GLU A 305 -4.89 -6.14 -10.60
CA GLU A 305 -6.25 -6.41 -10.16
C GLU A 305 -7.24 -6.55 -11.34
N TYR A 306 -7.11 -5.70 -12.35
CA TYR A 306 -7.91 -5.85 -13.56
C TYR A 306 -7.65 -7.20 -14.24
N PHE A 307 -6.40 -7.61 -14.31
CA PHE A 307 -6.04 -8.93 -14.83
C PHE A 307 -6.70 -10.06 -14.03
N LEU A 308 -6.64 -9.99 -12.69
CA LEU A 308 -7.35 -10.92 -11.81
C LEU A 308 -8.86 -10.90 -12.07
N LYS A 309 -9.47 -9.72 -12.20
CA LYS A 309 -10.89 -9.56 -12.52
C LYS A 309 -11.26 -10.16 -13.87
N SER A 310 -10.41 -10.01 -14.88
CA SER A 310 -10.63 -10.57 -16.22
C SER A 310 -10.62 -12.11 -16.23
N LEU A 311 -9.90 -12.73 -15.30
CA LEU A 311 -9.86 -14.17 -15.08
C LEU A 311 -11.06 -14.67 -14.26
N ALA A 312 -11.55 -13.84 -13.35
CA ALA A 312 -12.65 -14.15 -12.44
C ALA A 312 -14.04 -14.17 -13.11
N SER A 313 -14.14 -13.83 -14.38
CA SER A 313 -15.40 -13.88 -15.15
C SER A 313 -16.00 -15.29 -15.31
N GLY A 314 -15.41 -16.32 -14.66
CA GLY A 314 -15.96 -17.64 -14.43
C GLY A 314 -15.87 -17.99 -12.95
N ASN A 315 -16.93 -18.39 -12.34
CA ASN A 315 -17.29 -18.68 -10.94
C ASN A 315 -16.19 -18.96 -9.87
N ASP A 316 -14.93 -19.23 -10.23
CA ASP A 316 -13.94 -19.80 -9.31
C ASP A 316 -13.07 -18.75 -8.55
N LEU A 317 -13.06 -17.49 -8.95
CA LEU A 317 -12.22 -16.44 -8.34
C LEU A 317 -13.02 -15.19 -7.89
N GLY A 318 -14.29 -15.10 -8.23
CA GLY A 318 -15.12 -13.91 -7.98
C GLY A 318 -15.46 -13.68 -6.51
N GLU A 319 -15.40 -14.71 -5.68
CA GLU A 319 -15.74 -14.64 -4.25
C GLU A 319 -14.69 -13.87 -3.42
N TYR A 320 -13.50 -13.56 -4.01
CA TYR A 320 -12.33 -13.06 -3.27
C TYR A 320 -12.03 -11.57 -3.47
N PHE A 321 -12.87 -10.84 -4.22
CA PHE A 321 -12.58 -9.44 -4.55
C PHE A 321 -13.45 -8.44 -3.80
N THR A 322 -12.81 -7.67 -2.92
CA THR A 322 -13.40 -6.45 -2.36
C THR A 322 -13.02 -5.25 -3.23
N PRO A 323 -13.99 -4.44 -3.71
CA PRO A 323 -13.69 -3.24 -4.52
C PRO A 323 -12.73 -2.30 -3.80
N ARG A 324 -11.73 -1.77 -4.51
CA ARG A 324 -10.66 -0.94 -3.93
C ARG A 324 -11.16 0.28 -3.17
N HIS A 325 -12.19 0.96 -3.68
CA HIS A 325 -12.76 2.12 -2.99
C HIS A 325 -13.42 1.73 -1.65
N ILE A 326 -13.94 0.51 -1.50
CA ILE A 326 -14.46 -0.01 -0.23
C ILE A 326 -13.31 -0.43 0.70
N VAL A 327 -12.26 -1.05 0.16
CA VAL A 327 -11.03 -1.36 0.92
C VAL A 327 -10.44 -0.08 1.51
N LYS A 328 -10.26 0.94 0.64
CA LYS A 328 -9.73 2.24 1.07
C LYS A 328 -10.63 2.90 2.10
N LEU A 329 -11.94 2.94 1.87
CA LEU A 329 -12.90 3.46 2.84
C LEU A 329 -12.71 2.83 4.22
N MET A 330 -12.64 1.50 4.29
CA MET A 330 -12.52 0.81 5.58
C MET A 330 -11.17 1.07 6.26
N VAL A 331 -10.09 1.17 5.50
CA VAL A 331 -8.78 1.54 6.03
C VAL A 331 -8.79 2.98 6.55
N ASP A 332 -9.35 3.93 5.79
CA ASP A 332 -9.49 5.34 6.19
C ASP A 332 -10.33 5.47 7.48
N LEU A 333 -11.43 4.71 7.61
CA LEU A 333 -12.31 4.73 8.80
C LEU A 333 -11.63 4.16 10.04
N LEU A 334 -10.84 3.11 9.91
CA LEU A 334 -10.13 2.47 11.02
C LEU A 334 -8.78 3.10 11.28
N ASN A 335 -8.20 3.75 10.29
CA ASN A 335 -6.96 4.52 10.37
C ASN A 335 -5.84 3.78 11.14
N PRO A 336 -5.36 2.63 10.61
CA PRO A 336 -4.31 1.87 11.25
C PRO A 336 -3.00 2.66 11.32
N LYS A 337 -2.31 2.58 12.47
CA LYS A 337 -1.08 3.34 12.71
C LYS A 337 0.13 2.43 12.81
N PHE A 338 1.28 2.95 12.42
CA PHE A 338 2.55 2.24 12.64
C PHE A 338 2.70 1.81 14.11
N GLY A 339 3.08 0.55 14.30
CA GLY A 339 3.19 -0.08 15.61
C GLY A 339 1.98 -0.93 16.01
N GLU A 340 0.86 -0.81 15.30
CA GLU A 340 -0.29 -1.70 15.47
C GLU A 340 -0.11 -2.99 14.66
N THR A 341 -0.79 -4.04 15.11
CA THR A 341 -0.85 -5.34 14.43
C THR A 341 -2.21 -5.50 13.75
N ILE A 342 -2.18 -5.89 12.49
CA ILE A 342 -3.37 -6.01 11.64
C ILE A 342 -3.55 -7.46 11.20
N LEU A 343 -4.76 -7.98 11.31
CA LEU A 343 -5.15 -9.27 10.74
C LEU A 343 -6.24 -9.09 9.69
N ASP A 344 -6.05 -9.75 8.55
CA ASP A 344 -7.15 -10.10 7.65
C ASP A 344 -7.31 -11.63 7.64
N PRO A 345 -8.30 -12.17 8.39
CA PRO A 345 -8.49 -13.63 8.53
C PRO A 345 -9.09 -14.30 7.28
N PHE A 346 -9.45 -13.52 6.25
CA PHE A 346 -9.97 -13.99 4.96
C PHE A 346 -9.38 -13.14 3.84
N CYS A 347 -8.03 -13.10 3.76
CA CYS A 347 -7.33 -12.03 3.04
C CYS A 347 -7.48 -12.09 1.52
N GLY A 348 -7.95 -13.20 0.96
CA GLY A 348 -8.09 -13.34 -0.49
C GLY A 348 -6.79 -12.97 -1.21
N THR A 349 -6.84 -11.94 -2.04
CA THR A 349 -5.67 -11.40 -2.77
C THR A 349 -4.83 -10.37 -2.00
N GLY A 350 -5.13 -10.14 -0.72
CA GLY A 350 -4.39 -9.24 0.16
C GLY A 350 -4.79 -7.76 0.06
N GLY A 351 -5.98 -7.45 -0.46
CA GLY A 351 -6.41 -6.08 -0.69
C GLY A 351 -6.35 -5.17 0.53
N PHE A 352 -6.90 -5.59 1.67
CA PHE A 352 -6.86 -4.84 2.92
C PHE A 352 -5.43 -4.70 3.47
N LEU A 353 -4.63 -5.75 3.39
CA LEU A 353 -3.26 -5.74 3.88
C LEU A 353 -2.39 -4.74 3.09
N ILE A 354 -2.55 -4.69 1.77
CA ILE A 354 -1.84 -3.74 0.90
C ILE A 354 -2.18 -2.30 1.25
N GLU A 355 -3.47 -2.00 1.39
CA GLU A 355 -3.90 -0.64 1.69
C GLU A 355 -3.50 -0.22 3.11
N ALA A 356 -3.62 -1.13 4.09
CA ALA A 356 -3.15 -0.91 5.44
C ALA A 356 -1.62 -0.69 5.49
N PHE A 357 -0.84 -1.45 4.71
CA PHE A 357 0.60 -1.24 4.57
C PHE A 357 0.93 0.17 4.06
N ARG A 358 0.21 0.64 3.04
CA ARG A 358 0.40 1.98 2.48
C ARG A 358 0.12 3.06 3.52
N GLU A 359 -1.01 2.97 4.21
CA GLU A 359 -1.40 3.92 5.27
C GLU A 359 -0.38 3.97 6.41
N MET A 360 0.06 2.80 6.89
CA MET A 360 1.06 2.72 7.97
C MET A 360 2.43 3.23 7.54
N LYS A 361 2.80 3.01 6.28
CA LYS A 361 4.08 3.43 5.69
C LYS A 361 4.19 4.94 5.58
N GLU A 362 3.11 5.66 5.29
CA GLU A 362 3.10 7.13 5.22
C GLU A 362 3.58 7.79 6.52
N GLY A 363 3.36 7.13 7.67
CA GLY A 363 3.82 7.59 8.98
C GLY A 363 5.30 7.34 9.29
N ILE A 364 6.05 6.68 8.38
CA ILE A 364 7.43 6.24 8.61
C ILE A 364 8.36 6.94 7.62
N ASN A 365 9.54 7.35 8.11
CA ASN A 365 10.63 7.67 7.20
C ASN A 365 11.15 6.37 6.56
N GLU A 366 10.99 6.20 5.26
CA GLU A 366 11.40 4.99 4.51
C GLU A 366 12.90 4.68 4.63
N GLU A 367 13.72 5.67 4.96
CA GLU A 367 15.15 5.49 5.22
C GLU A 367 15.43 4.80 6.56
N ASP A 368 14.47 4.80 7.49
CA ASP A 368 14.62 4.07 8.76
C ASP A 368 14.40 2.57 8.55
N LYS A 369 15.50 1.89 8.25
CA LYS A 369 15.51 0.44 7.98
C LYS A 369 14.94 -0.38 9.14
N LYS A 370 15.05 0.10 10.39
CA LYS A 370 14.57 -0.62 11.57
C LYS A 370 13.03 -0.54 11.64
N LEU A 371 12.47 0.65 11.43
CA LEU A 371 11.01 0.83 11.41
C LEU A 371 10.39 0.11 10.22
N MET A 372 10.99 0.25 9.03
CA MET A 372 10.53 -0.47 7.83
C MET A 372 10.59 -1.99 7.99
N LYS A 373 11.66 -2.51 8.63
CA LYS A 373 11.76 -3.94 8.94
C LYS A 373 10.65 -4.37 9.88
N ARG A 374 10.38 -3.60 10.94
CA ARG A 374 9.30 -3.90 11.91
C ARG A 374 7.92 -3.90 11.23
N LEU A 375 7.65 -2.90 10.37
CA LEU A 375 6.41 -2.85 9.59
C LEU A 375 6.19 -4.14 8.78
N LYS A 376 7.25 -4.64 8.13
CA LYS A 376 7.21 -5.82 7.25
C LYS A 376 7.11 -7.14 8.00
N GLU A 377 7.73 -7.25 9.18
CA GLU A 377 7.87 -8.53 9.88
C GLU A 377 6.76 -8.78 10.90
N ILE A 378 6.15 -7.73 11.49
CA ILE A 378 5.30 -7.88 12.67
C ILE A 378 3.93 -7.20 12.54
N SER A 379 3.74 -6.33 11.55
CA SER A 379 2.52 -5.51 11.55
C SER A 379 1.35 -6.12 10.81
N LEU A 380 1.57 -6.91 9.75
CA LEU A 380 0.51 -7.37 8.85
C LEU A 380 0.43 -8.89 8.81
N PHE A 381 -0.78 -9.43 8.99
CA PHE A 381 -1.04 -10.87 9.04
C PHE A 381 -2.25 -11.21 8.17
N GLY A 382 -2.12 -12.27 7.37
CA GLY A 382 -3.17 -12.73 6.47
C GLY A 382 -3.40 -14.23 6.56
N VAL A 383 -4.67 -14.64 6.52
CA VAL A 383 -5.04 -16.05 6.44
C VAL A 383 -5.96 -16.23 5.23
N GLU A 384 -5.67 -17.22 4.40
CA GLU A 384 -6.47 -17.58 3.24
C GLU A 384 -6.55 -19.11 3.12
N LEU A 385 -7.74 -19.63 2.83
CA LEU A 385 -7.97 -21.06 2.75
C LEU A 385 -7.44 -21.67 1.45
N THR A 386 -7.55 -20.93 0.36
CA THR A 386 -7.29 -21.38 -1.00
C THR A 386 -5.90 -21.01 -1.49
N ASP A 387 -5.51 -21.48 -2.66
CA ASP A 387 -4.26 -21.09 -3.34
C ASP A 387 -4.16 -19.58 -3.64
N THR A 388 -5.23 -18.84 -3.43
CA THR A 388 -5.25 -17.36 -3.54
C THR A 388 -4.25 -16.70 -2.57
N TYR A 389 -3.86 -17.37 -1.46
CA TYR A 389 -2.81 -16.89 -0.57
C TYR A 389 -1.48 -16.60 -1.29
N LYS A 390 -1.15 -17.36 -2.34
CA LYS A 390 0.04 -17.13 -3.18
C LYS A 390 -0.04 -15.77 -3.88
N ILE A 391 -1.25 -15.42 -4.34
CA ILE A 391 -1.52 -14.12 -4.96
C ILE A 391 -1.34 -13.00 -3.94
N ALA A 392 -1.89 -13.17 -2.74
CA ALA A 392 -1.72 -12.20 -1.66
C ALA A 392 -0.24 -11.98 -1.33
N LYS A 393 0.54 -13.05 -1.19
CA LYS A 393 1.99 -12.97 -0.98
C LYS A 393 2.70 -12.21 -2.11
N MET A 394 2.42 -12.55 -3.36
CA MET A 394 2.99 -11.86 -4.52
C MET A 394 2.63 -10.37 -4.54
N ASN A 395 1.39 -10.02 -4.25
CA ASN A 395 0.94 -8.63 -4.15
C ASN A 395 1.69 -7.85 -3.05
N MET A 396 1.90 -8.46 -1.89
CA MET A 396 2.63 -7.84 -0.79
C MET A 396 4.11 -7.62 -1.17
N ILE A 397 4.75 -8.60 -1.84
CA ILE A 397 6.12 -8.46 -2.34
C ILE A 397 6.23 -7.30 -3.35
N ILE A 398 5.29 -7.21 -4.30
CA ILE A 398 5.24 -6.13 -5.31
C ILE A 398 5.05 -4.76 -4.64
N THR A 399 4.28 -4.69 -3.56
CA THR A 399 4.05 -3.48 -2.77
C THR A 399 5.26 -3.12 -1.90
N GLY A 400 6.19 -4.07 -1.70
CA GLY A 400 7.44 -3.85 -0.95
C GLY A 400 7.33 -4.18 0.54
N ASP A 401 6.23 -4.79 0.98
CA ASP A 401 6.05 -5.23 2.37
C ASP A 401 6.91 -6.48 2.68
N GLY A 402 6.75 -7.50 1.93
CA GLY A 402 7.21 -8.85 2.25
C GLY A 402 6.01 -9.80 2.24
N HIS A 403 6.12 -10.98 2.85
CA HIS A 403 5.06 -11.97 2.69
C HIS A 403 5.02 -13.03 3.81
N ASN A 404 5.84 -12.86 4.84
CA ASN A 404 6.09 -13.92 5.82
C ASN A 404 4.84 -14.32 6.62
N ASN A 405 3.97 -13.36 6.91
CA ASN A 405 2.82 -13.56 7.80
C ASN A 405 1.51 -13.86 7.07
N ILE A 406 1.57 -14.21 5.79
CA ILE A 406 0.40 -14.70 5.05
C ILE A 406 0.50 -16.22 4.94
N VAL A 407 -0.52 -16.93 5.40
CA VAL A 407 -0.49 -18.40 5.44
C VAL A 407 -1.75 -19.01 4.84
N GLN A 408 -1.59 -20.19 4.23
CA GLN A 408 -2.71 -21.01 3.81
C GLN A 408 -3.25 -21.79 5.01
N SER A 409 -4.42 -21.41 5.50
CA SER A 409 -5.06 -22.09 6.63
C SER A 409 -6.57 -21.87 6.63
N ASP A 410 -7.28 -22.81 7.29
CA ASP A 410 -8.69 -22.63 7.63
C ASP A 410 -8.79 -21.78 8.90
N THR A 411 -9.25 -20.56 8.75
CA THR A 411 -9.42 -19.60 9.85
C THR A 411 -10.34 -20.14 10.95
N ALA A 412 -11.36 -20.90 10.60
CA ALA A 412 -12.28 -21.49 11.56
C ALA A 412 -11.62 -22.50 12.53
N LYS A 413 -10.49 -23.09 12.17
CA LYS A 413 -9.71 -23.98 13.04
C LYS A 413 -8.86 -23.25 14.06
N ARG A 414 -8.52 -21.98 13.82
CA ARG A 414 -7.59 -21.17 14.62
C ARG A 414 -6.17 -21.74 14.75
N GLU A 415 -5.77 -22.62 13.83
CA GLU A 415 -4.43 -23.25 13.79
C GLU A 415 -3.41 -22.43 12.96
N TYR A 416 -3.82 -21.32 12.36
CA TYR A 416 -2.96 -20.50 11.48
C TYR A 416 -1.73 -19.92 12.20
N TRP A 417 -1.80 -19.72 13.52
CA TRP A 417 -0.68 -19.19 14.29
C TRP A 417 0.55 -20.10 14.27
N ASP A 418 0.36 -21.40 14.33
CA ASP A 418 1.48 -22.34 14.34
C ASP A 418 2.22 -22.26 12.99
N LYS A 419 1.49 -22.14 11.89
CA LYS A 419 2.07 -21.93 10.56
C LYS A 419 2.81 -20.58 10.43
N ILE A 420 2.26 -19.51 10.99
CA ILE A 420 2.91 -18.19 10.97
C ILE A 420 4.23 -18.23 11.75
N ILE A 421 4.22 -18.82 12.95
CA ILE A 421 5.40 -18.90 13.80
C ILE A 421 6.46 -19.83 13.23
N ASP A 422 6.05 -20.97 12.64
CA ASP A 422 6.96 -21.94 12.02
C ASP A 422 7.68 -21.37 10.78
N ASN A 423 7.05 -20.38 10.11
CA ASN A 423 7.63 -19.68 8.96
C ASN A 423 8.73 -18.68 9.35
N GLU A 424 8.82 -18.27 10.61
CA GLU A 424 9.77 -17.27 11.08
C GLU A 424 11.01 -17.93 11.70
N LYS A 425 12.19 -17.37 11.43
CA LYS A 425 13.49 -17.85 11.95
C LYS A 425 14.10 -16.94 13.01
N ASN A 426 13.67 -15.67 13.05
CA ASN A 426 14.17 -14.71 14.02
C ASN A 426 13.48 -14.90 15.36
N LYS A 427 14.26 -15.29 16.39
CA LYS A 427 13.75 -15.55 17.74
C LYS A 427 13.05 -14.35 18.39
N GLU A 428 13.52 -13.14 18.13
CA GLU A 428 12.89 -11.91 18.67
C GLU A 428 11.51 -11.71 18.04
N VAL A 429 11.40 -11.86 16.73
CA VAL A 429 10.14 -11.78 15.98
C VAL A 429 9.17 -12.89 16.44
N ILE A 430 9.65 -14.13 16.61
CA ILE A 430 8.85 -15.24 17.13
C ILE A 430 8.26 -14.92 18.52
N ASN A 431 9.04 -14.31 19.41
CA ASN A 431 8.56 -13.94 20.73
C ASN A 431 7.46 -12.86 20.65
N GLU A 432 7.65 -11.83 19.83
CA GLU A 432 6.61 -10.81 19.59
C GLU A 432 5.35 -11.43 18.97
N MET A 433 5.48 -12.37 18.03
CA MET A 433 4.34 -13.10 17.46
C MET A 433 3.57 -13.92 18.49
N LYS A 434 4.26 -14.52 19.46
CA LYS A 434 3.63 -15.22 20.57
C LYS A 434 2.84 -14.27 21.48
N GLU A 435 3.38 -13.09 21.76
CA GLU A 435 2.67 -12.04 22.50
C GLU A 435 1.41 -11.58 21.76
N ILE A 436 1.48 -11.40 20.42
CA ILE A 436 0.31 -11.09 19.61
C ILE A 436 -0.71 -12.22 19.64
N LYS A 437 -0.25 -13.48 19.57
CA LYS A 437 -1.14 -14.67 19.69
C LYS A 437 -1.91 -14.68 21.00
N GLU A 438 -1.28 -14.29 22.10
CA GLU A 438 -1.89 -14.23 23.44
C GLU A 438 -2.79 -13.01 23.63
N ASN A 439 -2.33 -11.83 23.21
CA ASN A 439 -3.01 -10.57 23.47
C ASN A 439 -4.05 -10.19 22.41
N GLY A 440 -3.95 -10.72 21.20
CA GLY A 440 -4.80 -10.42 20.05
C GLY A 440 -4.27 -9.28 19.18
N PHE A 441 -4.99 -9.00 18.09
CA PHE A 441 -4.65 -7.97 17.10
C PHE A 441 -5.27 -6.62 17.43
N ASN A 442 -4.55 -5.54 17.17
CA ASN A 442 -5.05 -4.17 17.37
C ASN A 442 -6.15 -3.81 16.37
N VAL A 443 -6.02 -4.28 15.12
CA VAL A 443 -6.96 -3.99 14.04
C VAL A 443 -7.27 -5.26 13.26
N ILE A 444 -8.55 -5.46 12.94
CA ILE A 444 -8.97 -6.49 11.99
C ILE A 444 -9.74 -5.80 10.86
N LEU A 445 -9.34 -6.06 9.63
CA LEU A 445 -9.96 -5.58 8.40
C LEU A 445 -10.27 -6.78 7.53
N SER A 446 -11.52 -7.02 7.19
CA SER A 446 -11.85 -8.21 6.41
C SER A 446 -13.19 -8.12 5.67
N ASN A 447 -13.32 -8.96 4.65
CA ASN A 447 -14.57 -9.32 4.01
C ASN A 447 -14.78 -10.82 4.20
N ILE A 448 -15.74 -11.23 5.04
CA ILE A 448 -15.96 -12.65 5.30
C ILE A 448 -16.52 -13.37 4.06
N PRO A 449 -16.19 -14.65 3.85
CA PRO A 449 -16.85 -15.44 2.81
C PRO A 449 -18.31 -15.70 3.18
N TYR A 450 -19.25 -15.46 2.23
CA TYR A 450 -20.69 -15.50 2.50
C TYR A 450 -21.25 -16.91 2.39
N ALA A 451 -22.29 -17.19 3.20
CA ALA A 451 -23.10 -18.40 3.16
C ALA A 451 -22.32 -19.73 3.27
N GLN A 452 -21.15 -19.70 3.86
CA GLN A 452 -20.34 -20.90 4.11
C GLN A 452 -20.91 -21.75 5.26
N LYS A 453 -20.57 -23.03 5.26
CA LYS A 453 -20.82 -23.94 6.39
C LYS A 453 -19.49 -24.41 6.95
N THR A 454 -19.44 -24.61 8.25
CA THR A 454 -18.25 -25.11 8.94
C THR A 454 -18.58 -26.17 9.98
N ASP A 455 -17.73 -27.17 10.10
CA ASP A 455 -17.86 -28.24 11.10
C ASP A 455 -17.22 -27.89 12.45
N TYR A 456 -16.51 -26.75 12.51
CA TYR A 456 -15.76 -26.33 13.71
C TYR A 456 -16.58 -25.49 14.69
N GLY A 457 -17.84 -25.29 14.44
CA GLY A 457 -18.72 -24.42 15.23
C GLY A 457 -18.89 -24.79 16.69
N LYS A 458 -18.61 -26.03 17.07
CA LYS A 458 -18.66 -26.49 18.49
C LYS A 458 -17.55 -25.87 19.35
N ASN A 459 -16.50 -25.36 18.75
CA ASN A 459 -15.33 -24.77 19.41
C ASN A 459 -15.51 -23.27 19.72
N TYR A 460 -16.67 -22.71 19.41
CA TYR A 460 -16.94 -21.28 19.54
C TYR A 460 -17.98 -21.02 20.65
N PRO A 461 -17.96 -19.82 21.28
CA PRO A 461 -18.88 -19.46 22.36
C PRO A 461 -20.37 -19.67 22.02
N ILE A 462 -20.76 -19.35 20.78
CA ILE A 462 -22.10 -19.61 20.25
C ILE A 462 -21.96 -20.73 19.22
N PRO A 463 -22.27 -21.98 19.58
CA PRO A 463 -22.18 -23.11 18.65
C PRO A 463 -23.08 -22.91 17.42
N SER A 464 -22.50 -23.07 16.23
CA SER A 464 -23.21 -22.88 14.96
C SER A 464 -22.51 -23.63 13.83
N ASN A 465 -23.28 -24.06 12.84
CA ASN A 465 -22.72 -24.55 11.57
C ASN A 465 -22.75 -23.46 10.48
N ASN A 466 -23.25 -22.28 10.79
CA ASN A 466 -23.30 -21.15 9.89
C ASN A 466 -21.96 -20.40 9.94
N GLY A 467 -21.29 -20.28 8.79
CA GLY A 467 -20.00 -19.62 8.67
C GLY A 467 -20.02 -18.16 9.11
N ASP A 468 -21.07 -17.39 8.75
CA ASP A 468 -21.19 -15.99 9.14
C ASP A 468 -21.12 -15.83 10.68
N SER A 469 -21.75 -16.77 11.41
CA SER A 469 -21.68 -16.81 12.88
C SER A 469 -20.26 -17.08 13.38
N ILE A 470 -19.60 -18.10 12.84
CA ILE A 470 -18.30 -18.57 13.29
C ILE A 470 -17.22 -17.53 12.95
N PHE A 471 -17.28 -16.92 11.78
CA PHE A 471 -16.29 -15.94 11.35
C PHE A 471 -16.34 -14.66 12.19
N ILE A 472 -17.52 -14.16 12.52
CA ILE A 472 -17.65 -13.00 13.42
C ILE A 472 -17.14 -13.33 14.82
N GLN A 473 -17.44 -14.51 15.36
CA GLN A 473 -16.90 -14.94 16.66
C GLN A 473 -15.36 -15.08 16.60
N ASN A 474 -14.82 -15.65 15.52
CA ASN A 474 -13.38 -15.75 15.31
C ASN A 474 -12.70 -14.37 15.34
N ILE A 475 -13.27 -13.39 14.64
CA ILE A 475 -12.79 -12.00 14.63
C ILE A 475 -12.78 -11.44 16.06
N ILE A 476 -13.88 -11.55 16.81
CA ILE A 476 -13.99 -11.05 18.19
C ILE A 476 -12.93 -11.71 19.10
N LEU A 477 -12.73 -13.01 18.96
CA LEU A 477 -11.74 -13.76 19.75
C LEU A 477 -10.30 -13.41 19.36
N SER A 478 -10.06 -12.97 18.13
CA SER A 478 -8.73 -12.62 17.62
C SER A 478 -8.34 -11.16 17.89
N LEU A 479 -9.30 -10.29 18.25
CA LEU A 479 -9.03 -8.91 18.65
C LEU A 479 -8.39 -8.83 20.04
N ALA A 480 -7.45 -7.92 20.18
CA ALA A 480 -6.96 -7.46 21.47
C ALA A 480 -8.04 -6.69 22.24
N GLU A 481 -7.87 -6.52 23.56
CA GLU A 481 -8.70 -5.59 24.32
C GLU A 481 -8.52 -4.16 23.80
N ASN A 482 -9.63 -3.48 23.57
CA ASN A 482 -9.73 -2.20 22.86
C ASN A 482 -9.26 -2.25 21.37
N GLY A 483 -9.02 -3.42 20.82
CA GLY A 483 -8.81 -3.63 19.40
C GLY A 483 -10.08 -3.34 18.60
N ARG A 484 -9.92 -2.81 17.40
CA ARG A 484 -11.04 -2.39 16.54
C ARG A 484 -11.12 -3.21 15.26
N CYS A 485 -12.32 -3.37 14.77
CA CYS A 485 -12.61 -4.15 13.57
C CYS A 485 -13.47 -3.40 12.57
N GLY A 486 -13.13 -3.54 11.29
CA GLY A 486 -14.02 -3.27 10.16
C GLY A 486 -14.24 -4.56 9.39
N VAL A 487 -15.49 -5.01 9.32
CA VAL A 487 -15.80 -6.25 8.62
C VAL A 487 -17.02 -6.09 7.73
N ILE A 488 -16.90 -6.62 6.50
CA ILE A 488 -18.03 -6.69 5.56
C ILE A 488 -18.77 -7.99 5.81
N VAL A 489 -20.07 -7.88 5.96
CA VAL A 489 -20.99 -9.00 6.15
C VAL A 489 -22.15 -8.94 5.14
N PRO A 490 -22.76 -10.09 4.78
CA PRO A 490 -24.00 -10.06 4.02
C PRO A 490 -25.12 -9.44 4.87
N GLU A 491 -26.02 -8.66 4.26
CA GLU A 491 -27.15 -8.01 4.97
C GLU A 491 -27.95 -9.01 5.82
N GLY A 492 -28.01 -10.27 5.39
CA GLY A 492 -28.65 -11.35 6.13
C GLY A 492 -28.13 -11.52 7.58
N PHE A 493 -26.85 -11.17 7.85
CA PHE A 493 -26.30 -11.18 9.20
C PHE A 493 -27.08 -10.26 10.14
N LEU A 494 -27.59 -9.13 9.64
CA LEU A 494 -28.26 -8.12 10.46
C LEU A 494 -29.64 -8.58 10.98
N PHE A 495 -30.32 -9.52 10.29
CA PHE A 495 -31.71 -9.83 10.63
C PHE A 495 -32.06 -11.33 10.70
N ARG A 496 -31.27 -12.23 10.10
CA ARG A 496 -31.60 -13.66 10.12
C ARG A 496 -31.73 -14.19 11.56
N ARG A 497 -32.80 -14.94 11.82
CA ARG A 497 -33.14 -15.43 13.17
C ARG A 497 -32.06 -16.38 13.72
N GLU A 498 -31.48 -17.21 12.87
CA GLU A 498 -30.42 -18.16 13.24
C GLU A 498 -29.14 -17.49 13.74
N LEU A 499 -28.90 -16.20 13.36
CA LEU A 499 -27.74 -15.41 13.75
C LEU A 499 -28.01 -14.49 14.95
N LYS A 500 -29.21 -14.55 15.55
CA LYS A 500 -29.57 -13.71 16.72
C LYS A 500 -28.57 -13.83 17.86
N SER A 501 -28.24 -15.04 18.29
CA SER A 501 -27.32 -15.26 19.40
C SER A 501 -25.91 -14.74 19.11
N THR A 502 -25.48 -14.78 17.85
CA THR A 502 -24.19 -14.22 17.43
C THR A 502 -24.21 -12.69 17.48
N ARG A 503 -25.30 -12.04 17.03
CA ARG A 503 -25.47 -10.59 17.16
C ARG A 503 -25.50 -10.15 18.63
N GLN A 504 -26.20 -10.90 19.48
CA GLN A 504 -26.22 -10.65 20.91
C GLN A 504 -24.81 -10.76 21.49
N TYR A 505 -24.07 -11.83 21.18
CA TYR A 505 -22.67 -12.02 21.61
C TYR A 505 -21.78 -10.85 21.18
N LEU A 506 -21.89 -10.38 19.92
CA LEU A 506 -21.16 -9.21 19.42
C LEU A 506 -21.49 -7.96 20.26
N LEU A 507 -22.77 -7.66 20.47
CA LEU A 507 -23.23 -6.44 21.15
C LEU A 507 -22.92 -6.44 22.66
N GLU A 508 -22.80 -7.61 23.28
CA GLU A 508 -22.46 -7.76 24.71
C GLU A 508 -20.94 -7.68 24.95
N ASN A 509 -20.10 -8.08 23.99
CA ASN A 509 -18.65 -8.13 24.15
C ASN A 509 -17.91 -6.99 23.42
N CYS A 510 -18.58 -6.30 22.51
CA CYS A 510 -18.01 -5.21 21.72
C CYS A 510 -18.91 -3.97 21.72
N SER A 511 -18.30 -2.81 21.59
CA SER A 511 -19.00 -1.59 21.19
C SER A 511 -19.16 -1.60 19.66
N LEU A 512 -20.36 -1.88 19.17
CA LEU A 512 -20.69 -1.72 17.76
C LEU A 512 -20.87 -0.22 17.46
N ASP A 513 -19.84 0.39 16.92
CA ASP A 513 -19.75 1.84 16.76
C ASP A 513 -20.53 2.34 15.55
N ALA A 514 -20.54 1.55 14.45
CA ALA A 514 -21.26 1.89 13.23
C ALA A 514 -21.69 0.67 12.40
N ILE A 515 -22.78 0.83 11.68
CA ILE A 515 -23.22 -0.03 10.57
C ILE A 515 -23.35 0.85 9.33
N ILE A 516 -22.58 0.53 8.28
CA ILE A 516 -22.62 1.23 7.00
C ILE A 516 -23.26 0.31 5.97
N SER A 517 -24.47 0.62 5.54
CA SER A 517 -25.20 -0.18 4.56
C SER A 517 -24.78 0.20 3.14
N LEU A 518 -24.27 -0.77 2.39
CA LEU A 518 -23.84 -0.59 1.01
C LEU A 518 -24.99 -0.89 0.03
N PRO A 519 -25.06 -0.21 -1.12
CA PRO A 519 -26.10 -0.50 -2.11
C PRO A 519 -25.87 -1.88 -2.77
N SER A 520 -26.97 -2.53 -3.18
CA SER A 520 -26.87 -3.75 -3.98
C SER A 520 -26.08 -3.49 -5.26
N GLY A 521 -25.19 -4.42 -5.64
CA GLY A 521 -24.37 -4.29 -6.84
C GLY A 521 -23.00 -3.66 -6.64
N VAL A 522 -22.60 -3.26 -5.42
CA VAL A 522 -21.23 -2.81 -5.12
C VAL A 522 -20.21 -3.88 -5.50
N PHE A 523 -20.54 -5.15 -5.28
CA PHE A 523 -19.67 -6.30 -5.55
C PHE A 523 -19.88 -6.92 -6.96
N MET A 524 -20.62 -6.26 -7.84
CA MET A 524 -20.73 -6.73 -9.22
C MET A 524 -19.37 -6.68 -9.93
N PRO A 525 -19.04 -7.61 -10.82
CA PRO A 525 -19.87 -8.71 -11.35
C PRO A 525 -19.92 -9.97 -10.48
N TYR A 526 -19.27 -10.02 -9.34
CA TYR A 526 -19.06 -11.25 -8.56
C TYR A 526 -20.33 -11.70 -7.81
N THR A 527 -20.97 -10.77 -7.14
CA THR A 527 -22.22 -11.04 -6.43
C THR A 527 -23.12 -9.82 -6.41
N GLY A 528 -24.45 -10.06 -6.49
CA GLY A 528 -25.48 -9.06 -6.27
C GLY A 528 -25.95 -8.99 -4.80
N VAL A 529 -25.34 -9.75 -3.90
CA VAL A 529 -25.70 -9.76 -2.48
C VAL A 529 -25.50 -8.38 -1.90
N LYS A 530 -26.51 -7.87 -1.20
CA LYS A 530 -26.41 -6.64 -0.44
C LYS A 530 -25.58 -6.90 0.82
N THR A 531 -24.68 -5.98 1.14
CA THR A 531 -23.70 -6.11 2.21
C THR A 531 -23.67 -4.87 3.08
N ASP A 532 -23.17 -5.05 4.30
CA ASP A 532 -23.02 -3.99 5.27
C ASP A 532 -21.62 -4.07 5.88
N ILE A 533 -21.05 -2.91 6.26
CA ILE A 533 -19.80 -2.83 7.00
C ILE A 533 -20.14 -2.65 8.46
N LEU A 534 -19.63 -3.53 9.32
CA LEU A 534 -19.70 -3.40 10.77
C LEU A 534 -18.37 -2.82 11.27
N ILE A 535 -18.43 -1.73 12.03
CA ILE A 535 -17.28 -1.16 12.74
C ILE A 535 -17.52 -1.31 14.23
N PHE A 536 -16.61 -2.00 14.93
CA PHE A 536 -16.74 -2.24 16.36
C PHE A 536 -15.40 -2.32 17.08
N THR A 537 -15.44 -2.07 18.39
CA THR A 537 -14.29 -2.12 19.30
C THR A 537 -14.56 -3.11 20.41
N LYS A 538 -13.63 -4.05 20.66
CA LYS A 538 -13.74 -5.07 21.71
C LYS A 538 -13.59 -4.49 23.12
N GLY A 539 -14.22 -5.09 24.10
CA GLY A 539 -14.00 -4.83 25.54
C GLY A 539 -15.09 -4.04 26.24
N LYS A 540 -16.07 -3.51 25.50
CA LYS A 540 -17.22 -2.80 26.10
C LYS A 540 -18.51 -3.17 25.39
N PRO A 541 -19.62 -3.38 26.13
CA PRO A 541 -20.90 -3.65 25.50
C PRO A 541 -21.42 -2.41 24.76
N THR A 542 -22.13 -2.69 23.67
CA THR A 542 -22.78 -1.67 22.84
C THR A 542 -23.85 -0.93 23.61
N LYS A 543 -23.86 0.40 23.55
CA LYS A 543 -24.89 1.26 24.12
C LYS A 543 -25.79 1.85 23.06
N LYS A 544 -25.21 2.33 21.98
CA LYS A 544 -25.89 2.88 20.82
C LYS A 544 -25.08 2.56 19.55
N VAL A 545 -25.74 2.48 18.42
CA VAL A 545 -25.12 2.22 17.12
C VAL A 545 -25.43 3.39 16.19
N TRP A 546 -24.41 3.86 15.47
CA TRP A 546 -24.58 4.82 14.39
C TRP A 546 -24.80 4.08 13.08
N PHE A 547 -25.84 4.44 12.33
CA PHE A 547 -26.17 3.87 11.03
C PHE A 547 -25.88 4.89 9.94
N PHE A 548 -25.30 4.43 8.84
CA PHE A 548 -25.10 5.23 7.64
C PHE A 548 -25.51 4.42 6.41
N LYS A 549 -26.33 5.00 5.55
CA LYS A 549 -26.77 4.38 4.31
C LYS A 549 -26.05 5.00 3.13
N VAL A 550 -25.36 4.17 2.35
CA VAL A 550 -24.75 4.53 1.07
C VAL A 550 -25.72 4.16 -0.04
N ASP A 551 -26.23 5.14 -0.77
CA ASP A 551 -27.04 4.92 -1.98
C ASP A 551 -26.18 5.04 -3.25
N ASN A 552 -25.15 5.88 -3.21
CA ASN A 552 -24.23 6.13 -4.31
C ASN A 552 -22.77 6.00 -3.81
N ASP A 553 -22.09 4.93 -4.22
CA ASP A 553 -20.67 4.69 -3.90
C ASP A 553 -19.67 5.27 -4.92
N GLY A 554 -20.15 6.11 -5.86
CA GLY A 554 -19.34 6.71 -6.91
C GLY A 554 -19.18 5.85 -8.16
N PHE A 555 -19.86 4.69 -8.23
CA PHE A 555 -19.78 3.77 -9.36
C PHE A 555 -21.17 3.29 -9.79
N GLY A 556 -21.33 3.00 -11.08
CA GLY A 556 -22.58 2.40 -11.59
C GLY A 556 -22.83 1.04 -10.95
N LEU A 557 -24.05 0.79 -10.47
CA LEU A 557 -24.45 -0.45 -9.80
C LEU A 557 -24.80 -1.57 -10.79
N ASN A 558 -23.99 -1.73 -11.82
CA ASN A 558 -24.13 -2.75 -12.87
C ASN A 558 -22.81 -3.51 -13.07
N VAL A 559 -22.81 -4.54 -13.89
CA VAL A 559 -21.65 -5.39 -14.17
C VAL A 559 -20.40 -4.62 -14.56
N GLY A 560 -20.56 -3.49 -15.25
CA GLY A 560 -19.42 -2.68 -15.73
C GLY A 560 -18.77 -1.80 -14.66
N ARG A 561 -19.45 -1.52 -13.53
CA ARG A 561 -18.93 -0.70 -12.42
C ARG A 561 -18.16 0.54 -12.87
N LYS A 562 -18.69 1.29 -13.85
CA LYS A 562 -18.05 2.51 -14.35
C LYS A 562 -18.16 3.62 -13.31
N ARG A 563 -17.07 4.36 -13.12
CA ARG A 563 -17.05 5.52 -12.22
C ARG A 563 -18.06 6.56 -12.67
N ILE A 564 -18.80 7.13 -11.72
CA ILE A 564 -19.75 8.21 -11.92
C ILE A 564 -19.09 9.51 -11.43
N ASN A 565 -19.12 10.56 -12.26
CA ASN A 565 -18.59 11.85 -11.86
C ASN A 565 -19.54 12.57 -10.88
N GLY A 566 -18.98 13.26 -9.91
CA GLY A 566 -19.72 14.04 -8.91
C GLY A 566 -19.52 13.54 -7.49
N LYS A 567 -20.16 14.23 -6.52
CA LYS A 567 -20.13 13.83 -5.11
C LYS A 567 -20.85 12.48 -4.94
N ASN A 568 -20.32 11.64 -4.06
CA ASN A 568 -20.91 10.35 -3.67
C ASN A 568 -21.08 10.30 -2.15
N ASP A 569 -21.76 9.29 -1.65
CA ASP A 569 -22.06 9.19 -0.22
C ASP A 569 -20.85 8.74 0.61
N ILE A 570 -19.81 8.17 -0.02
CA ILE A 570 -18.56 7.81 0.64
C ILE A 570 -17.80 9.08 1.05
N ASP A 571 -17.77 10.10 0.20
CA ASP A 571 -17.15 11.38 0.53
C ASP A 571 -17.85 12.02 1.73
N LEU A 572 -19.20 12.02 1.77
CA LEU A 572 -19.98 12.50 2.90
C LEU A 572 -19.69 11.68 4.17
N LEU A 573 -19.65 10.35 4.06
CA LEU A 573 -19.34 9.47 5.18
C LEU A 573 -18.00 9.82 5.83
N LEU A 574 -16.97 10.03 5.02
CA LEU A 574 -15.63 10.40 5.51
C LEU A 574 -15.63 11.78 6.17
N GLU A 575 -16.34 12.76 5.60
CA GLU A 575 -16.47 14.11 6.18
C GLU A 575 -17.08 14.07 7.60
N ILE A 576 -18.14 13.27 7.81
CA ILE A 576 -18.85 13.22 9.09
C ILE A 576 -18.44 12.04 9.99
N TRP A 577 -17.44 11.26 9.61
CA TRP A 577 -17.05 10.05 10.35
C TRP A 577 -16.69 10.34 11.82
N ASN A 578 -15.94 11.40 12.08
CA ASN A 578 -15.51 11.74 13.43
C ASN A 578 -16.61 12.37 14.27
N THR A 579 -17.54 13.11 13.67
CA THR A 579 -18.63 13.80 14.35
C THR A 579 -19.87 12.91 14.52
N LYS A 580 -20.03 11.89 13.66
CA LYS A 580 -21.21 11.01 13.61
C LYS A 580 -22.51 11.81 13.51
N GLU A 581 -22.51 12.85 12.67
CA GLU A 581 -23.68 13.69 12.48
C GLU A 581 -24.90 12.90 12.00
N VAL A 582 -26.08 13.32 12.43
CA VAL A 582 -27.35 12.81 11.92
C VAL A 582 -27.72 13.59 10.66
N THR A 583 -27.87 12.87 9.55
CA THR A 583 -28.20 13.43 8.24
C THR A 583 -29.40 12.67 7.63
N ASN A 584 -29.73 12.95 6.40
CA ASN A 584 -30.71 12.11 5.71
C ASN A 584 -30.27 10.66 5.56
N ASN A 585 -28.97 10.41 5.48
CA ASN A 585 -28.39 9.10 5.27
C ASN A 585 -27.90 8.46 6.59
N SER A 586 -27.95 9.15 7.73
CA SER A 586 -27.38 8.66 8.99
C SER A 586 -28.30 8.93 10.19
N TRP A 587 -28.28 8.02 11.17
CA TRP A 587 -29.06 8.10 12.41
C TRP A 587 -28.41 7.24 13.50
N PHE A 588 -28.88 7.42 14.72
CA PHE A 588 -28.52 6.55 15.85
C PHE A 588 -29.70 5.66 16.23
N SER A 589 -29.40 4.50 16.78
CA SER A 589 -30.34 3.67 17.53
C SER A 589 -29.70 3.20 18.81
N ASP A 590 -30.48 3.26 19.89
CA ASP A 590 -30.04 2.80 21.21
C ASP A 590 -30.16 1.28 21.32
N ILE A 591 -29.37 0.68 22.21
CA ILE A 591 -29.37 -0.77 22.43
C ILE A 591 -30.76 -1.29 22.82
N ASP A 592 -31.57 -0.50 23.50
CA ASP A 592 -32.91 -0.91 23.91
C ASP A 592 -33.89 -1.04 22.73
N GLU A 593 -33.73 -0.23 21.69
CA GLU A 593 -34.47 -0.41 20.42
C GLU A 593 -34.04 -1.68 19.71
N ILE A 594 -32.72 -1.95 19.67
CA ILE A 594 -32.18 -3.17 19.07
C ILE A 594 -32.70 -4.41 19.80
N LYS A 595 -32.76 -4.37 21.13
CA LYS A 595 -33.34 -5.45 21.96
C LYS A 595 -34.82 -5.64 21.69
N LYS A 596 -35.60 -4.57 21.59
CA LYS A 596 -37.03 -4.62 21.24
C LYS A 596 -37.25 -5.20 19.84
N ASN A 597 -36.31 -4.98 18.92
CA ASN A 597 -36.30 -5.56 17.58
C ASN A 597 -35.69 -6.97 17.54
N ASP A 598 -35.76 -7.72 18.61
CA ASP A 598 -35.25 -9.10 18.73
C ASP A 598 -33.75 -9.22 18.35
N TRP A 599 -32.94 -8.24 18.76
CA TRP A 599 -31.52 -8.12 18.42
C TRP A 599 -31.25 -8.00 16.90
N GLY A 600 -32.27 -7.60 16.14
CA GLY A 600 -32.13 -7.30 14.73
C GLY A 600 -31.44 -5.93 14.53
N LEU A 601 -30.47 -5.90 13.64
CA LEU A 601 -29.67 -4.71 13.32
C LEU A 601 -30.12 -4.04 12.00
N LEU A 602 -31.12 -4.58 11.32
CA LEU A 602 -31.73 -3.96 10.16
C LEU A 602 -32.80 -2.96 10.62
N LEU A 603 -32.35 -1.80 11.06
CA LEU A 603 -33.23 -0.72 11.50
C LEU A 603 -33.41 0.29 10.37
N ARG A 604 -34.65 0.70 10.15
CA ARG A 604 -34.96 1.80 9.25
C ARG A 604 -34.97 3.09 10.06
N LYS A 605 -34.43 4.17 9.48
CA LYS A 605 -34.66 5.51 10.04
C LYS A 605 -36.17 5.68 10.21
N GLU A 606 -36.64 5.93 11.44
CA GLU A 606 -37.99 6.45 11.60
C GLU A 606 -37.99 7.79 10.85
N MET A 607 -38.56 7.79 9.65
CA MET A 607 -38.94 9.05 9.05
C MET A 607 -39.87 9.67 10.09
N GLU A 608 -39.55 10.87 10.58
CA GLU A 608 -40.54 11.70 11.19
C GLU A 608 -41.77 11.50 10.34
N LYS A 609 -42.87 11.05 10.96
CA LYS A 609 -44.16 10.98 10.31
C LYS A 609 -44.45 12.41 9.84
N THR A 610 -43.90 12.79 8.70
CA THR A 610 -44.60 13.75 7.86
C THR A 610 -45.96 13.12 7.76
N GLU A 611 -46.93 13.72 8.45
CA GLU A 611 -48.34 13.32 8.33
C GLU A 611 -48.48 12.88 6.89
N ASP A 612 -48.64 11.57 6.67
CA ASP A 612 -49.07 11.06 5.38
C ASP A 612 -50.36 11.87 5.13
N LYS A 613 -50.22 12.94 4.38
CA LYS A 613 -51.36 13.47 3.69
C LYS A 613 -51.78 12.29 2.87
N ASN A 614 -52.79 11.56 3.40
CA ASN A 614 -53.44 10.49 2.71
C ASN A 614 -53.80 11.04 1.33
N GLU A 615 -52.86 10.89 0.39
CA GLU A 615 -53.11 11.27 -0.99
C GLU A 615 -54.29 10.43 -1.41
N ASN A 616 -55.35 11.11 -1.81
CA ASN A 616 -56.57 10.46 -2.23
C ASN A 616 -56.20 9.33 -3.19
N PRO A 617 -56.57 8.05 -2.92
CA PRO A 617 -56.23 6.91 -3.75
C PRO A 617 -56.54 7.13 -5.23
N LYS A 618 -57.53 7.97 -5.53
CA LYS A 618 -57.89 8.39 -6.90
C LYS A 618 -56.79 9.24 -7.56
N LEU A 619 -56.04 10.04 -6.80
CA LEU A 619 -54.91 10.84 -7.32
C LEU A 619 -53.69 9.96 -7.59
N ILE A 620 -53.44 8.97 -6.74
CA ILE A 620 -52.39 7.98 -6.95
C ILE A 620 -52.69 7.15 -8.20
N LEU A 621 -53.93 6.66 -8.32
CA LEU A 621 -54.39 5.90 -9.48
C LEU A 621 -54.26 6.71 -10.78
N LYS A 622 -54.58 7.99 -10.73
CA LYS A 622 -54.46 8.89 -11.88
C LYS A 622 -52.97 9.04 -12.31
N ARG A 623 -52.06 9.22 -11.39
CA ARG A 623 -50.62 9.29 -11.69
C ARG A 623 -50.08 7.98 -12.27
N VAL A 624 -50.52 6.83 -11.74
CA VAL A 624 -50.15 5.52 -12.28
C VAL A 624 -50.59 5.37 -13.72
N LEU A 625 -51.85 5.73 -14.04
CA LEU A 625 -52.37 5.69 -15.40
C LEU A 625 -51.63 6.65 -16.36
N GLU A 626 -51.27 7.86 -15.90
CA GLU A 626 -50.47 8.81 -16.67
C GLU A 626 -49.06 8.30 -16.95
N MET A 627 -48.43 7.57 -16.01
CA MET A 627 -47.13 6.91 -16.21
C MET A 627 -47.26 5.76 -17.22
N GLU A 628 -48.28 4.94 -17.12
CA GLU A 628 -48.53 3.82 -18.03
C GLU A 628 -48.74 4.31 -19.48
N GLU A 629 -49.48 5.40 -19.67
CA GLU A 629 -49.63 6.03 -20.99
C GLU A 629 -48.29 6.55 -21.54
N LYS A 630 -47.42 7.18 -20.71
CA LYS A 630 -46.08 7.62 -21.11
C LYS A 630 -45.20 6.45 -21.52
N ILE A 631 -45.16 5.40 -20.73
CA ILE A 631 -44.39 4.18 -21.04
C ILE A 631 -44.88 3.55 -22.34
N SER A 632 -46.18 3.47 -22.53
CA SER A 632 -46.80 2.95 -23.76
C SER A 632 -46.43 3.78 -24.99
N LEU A 633 -46.39 5.11 -24.85
CA LEU A 633 -45.99 6.03 -25.93
C LEU A 633 -44.51 5.88 -26.30
N GLU A 634 -43.64 5.77 -25.29
CA GLU A 634 -42.18 5.58 -25.51
C GLU A 634 -41.88 4.21 -26.13
N LEU A 635 -42.58 3.15 -25.72
CA LEU A 635 -42.48 1.83 -26.34
C LEU A 635 -42.92 1.84 -27.82
N LYS A 636 -43.99 2.58 -28.16
CA LYS A 636 -44.43 2.76 -29.55
C LYS A 636 -43.42 3.56 -30.38
N ASN A 637 -42.74 4.53 -29.77
CA ASN A 637 -41.67 5.28 -30.42
C ASN A 637 -40.43 4.43 -30.64
N LEU A 638 -40.05 3.59 -29.69
CA LEU A 638 -38.97 2.61 -29.84
C LEU A 638 -39.28 1.57 -30.92
N GLN A 639 -40.53 1.08 -31.01
CA GLN A 639 -40.94 0.17 -32.08
C GLN A 639 -40.84 0.77 -33.49
N LYS A 640 -40.88 2.11 -33.63
CA LYS A 640 -40.72 2.80 -34.92
C LYS A 640 -39.26 3.01 -35.30
N LEU A 641 -38.33 2.82 -34.33
CA LEU A 641 -36.87 2.99 -34.53
C LEU A 641 -36.14 1.66 -34.77
N ILE A 642 -36.83 0.54 -34.56
CA ILE A 642 -36.41 -0.83 -34.89
C ILE A 642 -37.10 -1.25 -36.21
#